data_c6e09f93be1ead47c7eb9bac171fbd2b
#
_entry.id   c6e09f93be1ead47c7eb9bac171fbd2b
#
_cell.length_a   1.000
_cell.length_b   1.000
_cell.length_c   1.000
_cell.angle_alpha   90.00
_cell.angle_beta   90.00
_cell.angle_gamma   90.00
#
_symmetry.space_group_name_H-M   'P 1'
#
loop_
_entity.id
_entity.type
_entity.pdbx_description
1 polymer ?
#
loop_
_entity_poly.entity_id
_entity_poly.type
_entity_poly.pdbx_seq_one_letter_code
_entity_poly.pdbx_strand_id
1 'polypeptide(L)'
;MFVVLNMATSNLLKNKGSLQFENKWDLMRPIVLKLLRQESVTKQQWFDLFSDVHAVCLWDDKGPAKIHQALKADILDFIKQAQVRVLSHQDDTALLKAYIVEWRKFFTQCDILPKPFCQLEITLMGKQGSNKKSNVEDSIVRKLMLDTWNESIFSNIKNRLQDSAMKLVHAERLGEAFDSQLVIGVRESYVNLCSNPDNKLQIYRDNFEKAYMDSTERFYRTQAPSYLQQNGVQNYMKYADAKLREEEKRALRYLETRRQCNSVQALMECCVNALVTSFKETILAECPGMIRRNETEKLHLMFSLMDKVPSGIEPMLKDLEEHIMSAGLADMVASAETITSDSEKYVEQLLTLFNRFSKLVKDAFQDDPRFLTARDKAYKAVVNDAAIFKLELPLKQKGVGLKTQPESKCPELLANYCDMLLRKTPLSKKLASEEIEAKLKEVLLVLKYVQNKDVFMRYHKAHLTRRLILDISADSEIEENMVEWLREVGMPADYVNKLARMFQDIKVSEDLNQNFKECHKHNKVALSGQGVRGLSLMEKSRSSSRQSGKHVKKNQFAYLPKGPRGLVIRPHQEDGGQNRGQSALLTDSVNIKILNAGAWSRSSEKVFVSLPTELEDLIPEVEDFYKKNHSGRKLHWHHLMSNGIITFKNEVGQYDLEVTTFQLAVLFAWNQRPRERISFENLKLATELPDAELRRTLWSLVAFPKLKRQVLSYDPVVGSPKDFAEGTLFYVNQEFSLIKNSKVQKRGKINLIGRLQLTTERMREEENEGIVQLRILRTQEAIIQIMKMRKRITNAQLQTELVEILKNMFLPQKKMIKEQMEWLIEHKYIKRDETDLNTFIYMA
;
A
#
# COMPACT_ATOMS: atom_id res chain seq x y z
N MET A 1 -28.24 49.60 -40.93
CA MET A 1 -26.99 50.17 -41.42
C MET A 1 -26.83 50.00 -42.95
N PHE A 2 -27.05 48.85 -43.54
CA PHE A 2 -26.97 48.62 -45.00
C PHE A 2 -27.99 49.43 -45.85
N VAL A 3 -29.17 49.71 -45.33
CA VAL A 3 -30.23 50.51 -46.07
C VAL A 3 -29.92 51.98 -46.11
N VAL A 4 -29.24 52.55 -45.11
CA VAL A 4 -28.79 53.94 -45.05
C VAL A 4 -27.59 54.18 -45.98
N LEU A 5 -26.72 53.16 -46.16
CA LEU A 5 -25.59 53.22 -47.06
C LEU A 5 -26.01 53.30 -48.54
N ASN A 6 -27.13 52.60 -48.95
CA ASN A 6 -27.65 52.62 -50.32
C ASN A 6 -28.35 53.93 -50.70
N MET A 7 -28.93 54.70 -49.76
CA MET A 7 -29.49 56.02 -50.02
C MET A 7 -28.38 57.11 -50.10
N ALA A 8 -27.29 57.00 -49.41
CA ALA A 8 -26.17 57.92 -49.53
C ALA A 8 -25.40 57.75 -50.85
N THR A 9 -25.33 56.58 -51.41
CA THR A 9 -24.60 56.33 -52.67
C THR A 9 -25.33 56.86 -53.90
N SER A 10 -26.67 57.03 -53.92
CA SER A 10 -27.42 57.54 -55.04
C SER A 10 -27.26 59.06 -55.25
N ASN A 11 -26.96 59.84 -54.23
CA ASN A 11 -26.65 61.26 -54.34
C ASN A 11 -25.16 61.58 -54.62
N LEU A 12 -24.24 60.69 -54.41
CA LEU A 12 -22.80 60.83 -54.64
C LEU A 12 -22.41 60.63 -56.10
N LEU A 13 -23.30 60.04 -56.96
CA LEU A 13 -23.02 59.78 -58.37
C LEU A 13 -23.10 61.02 -59.27
N LYS A 14 -23.55 62.18 -58.78
CA LYS A 14 -23.69 63.37 -59.58
C LYS A 14 -22.49 64.30 -59.65
N ASN A 15 -21.38 64.09 -58.88
CA ASN A 15 -20.18 64.92 -58.94
C ASN A 15 -18.86 64.13 -58.73
N LYS A 16 -18.42 63.43 -59.77
CA LYS A 16 -17.17 62.69 -59.71
C LYS A 16 -15.93 63.50 -59.32
N GLY A 17 -15.91 64.77 -59.64
CA GLY A 17 -14.79 65.68 -59.29
C GLY A 17 -14.68 65.99 -57.78
N SER A 18 -15.79 65.92 -57.04
CA SER A 18 -15.81 66.23 -55.59
C SER A 18 -15.44 65.04 -54.71
N LEU A 19 -15.28 63.85 -55.31
CA LEU A 19 -14.93 62.62 -54.59
C LEU A 19 -13.45 62.26 -54.67
N GLN A 20 -12.63 63.10 -55.29
CA GLN A 20 -11.18 62.94 -55.36
C GLN A 20 -10.51 63.23 -54.02
N PHE A 21 -9.40 62.55 -53.74
CA PHE A 21 -8.65 62.68 -52.48
C PHE A 21 -8.32 64.12 -52.11
N GLU A 22 -7.92 64.96 -53.09
CA GLU A 22 -7.49 66.32 -52.86
C GLU A 22 -8.61 67.20 -52.29
N ASN A 23 -9.85 66.96 -52.70
CA ASN A 23 -11.02 67.73 -52.27
C ASN A 23 -11.58 67.21 -50.93
N LYS A 24 -11.33 65.94 -50.58
CA LYS A 24 -11.85 65.36 -49.37
C LYS A 24 -10.89 65.38 -48.21
N TRP A 25 -9.57 65.32 -48.47
CA TRP A 25 -8.58 65.28 -47.39
C TRP A 25 -8.59 66.52 -46.50
N ASP A 26 -8.79 67.69 -47.07
CA ASP A 26 -8.89 68.92 -46.30
C ASP A 26 -10.07 68.95 -45.30
N LEU A 27 -11.12 68.16 -45.55
CA LEU A 27 -12.23 68.01 -44.66
C LEU A 27 -12.01 66.93 -43.64
N MET A 28 -11.35 65.82 -44.01
CA MET A 28 -10.98 64.67 -43.14
C MET A 28 -9.86 64.98 -42.16
N ARG A 29 -8.83 65.64 -42.58
CA ARG A 29 -7.59 65.96 -41.84
C ARG A 29 -7.84 66.62 -40.50
N PRO A 30 -8.70 67.65 -40.35
CA PRO A 30 -8.96 68.24 -39.03
C PRO A 30 -9.57 67.25 -38.03
N ILE A 31 -10.41 66.28 -38.51
CA ILE A 31 -11.02 65.27 -37.68
C ILE A 31 -10.01 64.24 -37.25
N VAL A 32 -9.10 63.83 -38.17
CA VAL A 32 -7.96 62.93 -37.89
C VAL A 32 -7.05 63.51 -36.82
N LEU A 33 -6.71 64.80 -36.95
CA LEU A 33 -5.86 65.51 -35.96
C LEU A 33 -6.53 65.63 -34.58
N LYS A 34 -7.88 65.87 -34.54
CA LYS A 34 -8.65 65.82 -33.28
C LYS A 34 -8.60 64.43 -32.64
N LEU A 35 -8.80 63.36 -33.42
CA LEU A 35 -8.66 62.03 -32.92
C LEU A 35 -7.28 61.73 -32.37
N LEU A 36 -6.20 62.08 -33.08
CA LEU A 36 -4.82 61.92 -32.59
C LEU A 36 -4.55 62.65 -31.29
N ARG A 37 -5.12 63.85 -31.13
CA ARG A 37 -4.97 64.71 -29.93
C ARG A 37 -5.89 64.35 -28.79
N GLN A 38 -6.76 63.34 -28.93
CA GLN A 38 -7.82 62.96 -28.00
C GLN A 38 -8.88 64.10 -27.73
N GLU A 39 -9.05 64.95 -28.71
CA GLU A 39 -10.11 65.96 -28.65
C GLU A 39 -11.47 65.30 -28.95
N SER A 40 -12.52 65.92 -28.40
CA SER A 40 -13.87 65.43 -28.62
C SER A 40 -14.32 65.56 -30.07
N VAL A 41 -14.78 64.45 -30.68
CA VAL A 41 -15.33 64.41 -32.02
C VAL A 41 -16.82 64.10 -31.92
N THR A 42 -17.67 64.94 -32.65
CA THR A 42 -19.10 64.72 -32.67
C THR A 42 -19.48 63.46 -33.45
N LYS A 43 -20.65 62.92 -33.21
CA LYS A 43 -21.18 61.77 -34.00
C LYS A 43 -21.23 62.08 -35.50
N GLN A 44 -21.55 63.34 -35.83
CA GLN A 44 -21.62 63.72 -37.25
C GLN A 44 -20.21 63.74 -37.85
N GLN A 45 -19.25 64.41 -37.24
CA GLN A 45 -17.86 64.40 -37.71
C GLN A 45 -17.28 63.02 -37.88
N TRP A 46 -17.58 62.07 -36.93
CA TRP A 46 -17.21 60.69 -37.04
C TRP A 46 -17.79 60.00 -38.25
N PHE A 47 -19.10 60.20 -38.49
CA PHE A 47 -19.78 59.65 -39.65
C PHE A 47 -19.28 60.28 -40.96
N ASP A 48 -19.00 61.57 -41.00
CA ASP A 48 -18.49 62.30 -42.16
C ASP A 48 -17.09 61.72 -42.53
N LEU A 49 -16.19 61.54 -41.55
CA LEU A 49 -14.88 60.94 -41.79
C LEU A 49 -14.99 59.54 -42.35
N PHE A 50 -15.84 58.69 -41.75
CA PHE A 50 -16.08 57.31 -42.19
C PHE A 50 -16.62 57.31 -43.65
N SER A 51 -17.60 58.15 -43.94
CA SER A 51 -18.20 58.25 -45.26
C SER A 51 -17.26 58.75 -46.32
N ASP A 52 -16.44 59.76 -46.00
CA ASP A 52 -15.48 60.32 -46.93
C ASP A 52 -14.33 59.38 -47.22
N VAL A 53 -13.78 58.65 -46.19
CA VAL A 53 -12.81 57.58 -46.42
C VAL A 53 -13.40 56.50 -47.33
N HIS A 54 -14.65 56.12 -47.13
CA HIS A 54 -15.30 55.11 -47.91
C HIS A 54 -15.45 55.53 -49.35
N ALA A 55 -15.90 56.80 -49.57
CA ALA A 55 -16.09 57.37 -50.90
C ALA A 55 -14.78 57.47 -51.71
N VAL A 56 -13.71 58.02 -51.09
CA VAL A 56 -12.40 58.10 -51.74
C VAL A 56 -11.85 56.77 -52.08
N CYS A 57 -11.96 55.77 -51.19
CA CYS A 57 -11.45 54.40 -51.43
C CYS A 57 -12.19 53.71 -52.59
N LEU A 58 -13.46 54.02 -52.85
CA LEU A 58 -14.25 53.36 -53.89
C LEU A 58 -14.19 54.07 -55.23
N TRP A 59 -14.00 55.42 -55.25
CA TRP A 59 -14.17 56.20 -56.47
C TRP A 59 -12.91 56.89 -56.98
N ASP A 60 -11.81 56.88 -56.23
CA ASP A 60 -10.47 57.32 -56.65
C ASP A 60 -9.50 56.19 -56.71
N ASP A 61 -9.09 55.77 -57.89
CA ASP A 61 -8.19 54.59 -58.09
C ASP A 61 -6.86 54.72 -57.31
N LYS A 62 -6.35 55.92 -57.10
CA LYS A 62 -5.16 56.27 -56.33
C LYS A 62 -5.46 56.72 -54.91
N GLY A 63 -6.72 56.86 -54.55
CA GLY A 63 -7.22 57.37 -53.31
C GLY A 63 -6.72 56.64 -52.10
N PRO A 64 -6.82 55.31 -52.07
CA PRO A 64 -6.28 54.53 -50.92
C PRO A 64 -4.81 54.75 -50.62
N ALA A 65 -3.95 54.77 -51.66
CA ALA A 65 -2.51 55.02 -51.48
C ALA A 65 -2.23 56.44 -50.99
N LYS A 66 -2.99 57.41 -51.51
CA LYS A 66 -2.87 58.84 -51.10
C LYS A 66 -3.34 59.04 -49.65
N ILE A 67 -4.50 58.45 -49.24
CA ILE A 67 -4.95 58.47 -47.83
C ILE A 67 -3.89 57.88 -46.92
N HIS A 68 -3.34 56.69 -47.25
CA HIS A 68 -2.31 56.04 -46.47
C HIS A 68 -1.06 56.91 -46.31
N GLN A 69 -0.59 57.55 -47.38
CA GLN A 69 0.57 58.40 -47.36
C GLN A 69 0.33 59.70 -46.56
N ALA A 70 -0.84 60.33 -46.70
CA ALA A 70 -1.18 61.54 -45.94
C ALA A 70 -1.39 61.24 -44.48
N LEU A 71 -2.06 60.09 -44.16
CA LEU A 71 -2.24 59.65 -42.80
C LEU A 71 -0.90 59.36 -42.11
N LYS A 72 0.03 58.71 -42.86
CA LYS A 72 1.37 58.47 -42.36
C LYS A 72 2.12 59.77 -42.05
N ALA A 73 1.98 60.80 -42.89
CA ALA A 73 2.61 62.13 -42.64
C ALA A 73 2.04 62.79 -41.37
N ASP A 74 0.69 62.81 -41.19
CA ASP A 74 0.08 63.44 -40.05
C ASP A 74 0.35 62.65 -38.75
N ILE A 75 0.40 61.31 -38.79
CA ILE A 75 0.80 60.48 -37.69
C ILE A 75 2.28 60.76 -37.31
N LEU A 76 3.19 60.82 -38.30
CA LEU A 76 4.60 61.11 -38.05
C LEU A 76 4.78 62.49 -37.42
N ASP A 77 4.09 63.50 -37.89
CA ASP A 77 4.15 64.87 -37.31
C ASP A 77 3.67 64.90 -35.87
N PHE A 78 2.54 64.22 -35.60
CA PHE A 78 2.02 64.07 -34.25
C PHE A 78 3.01 63.36 -33.32
N ILE A 79 3.63 62.26 -33.79
CA ILE A 79 4.62 61.52 -33.03
C ILE A 79 5.90 62.30 -32.81
N LYS A 80 6.37 63.09 -33.78
CA LYS A 80 7.50 64.03 -33.58
C LYS A 80 7.26 65.01 -32.46
N GLN A 81 6.06 65.57 -32.35
CA GLN A 81 5.73 66.44 -31.23
C GLN A 81 5.77 65.71 -29.88
N ALA A 82 5.30 64.44 -29.82
CA ALA A 82 5.44 63.60 -28.63
C ALA A 82 6.91 63.25 -28.34
N GLN A 83 7.70 62.99 -29.35
CA GLN A 83 9.14 62.73 -29.25
C GLN A 83 9.87 63.89 -28.56
N VAL A 84 9.59 65.13 -28.98
CA VAL A 84 10.20 66.32 -28.34
C VAL A 84 9.84 66.42 -26.86
N ARG A 85 8.58 66.13 -26.49
CA ARG A 85 8.16 66.16 -25.08
C ARG A 85 8.83 65.09 -24.24
N VAL A 86 8.99 63.90 -24.83
CA VAL A 86 9.63 62.73 -24.11
C VAL A 86 11.15 62.98 -24.00
N LEU A 87 11.81 63.33 -25.11
CA LEU A 87 13.26 63.45 -25.12
C LEU A 87 13.81 64.74 -24.45
N SER A 88 12.94 65.69 -24.09
CA SER A 88 13.36 66.86 -23.29
C SER A 88 13.84 66.50 -21.88
N HIS A 89 13.50 65.30 -21.38
CA HIS A 89 13.90 64.84 -20.05
C HIS A 89 15.22 64.10 -20.09
N GLN A 90 16.24 64.64 -19.39
CA GLN A 90 17.53 63.96 -19.26
C GLN A 90 17.59 62.92 -18.16
N ASP A 91 16.83 63.14 -17.09
CA ASP A 91 16.66 62.19 -15.99
C ASP A 91 15.87 60.98 -16.43
N ASP A 92 16.36 59.79 -16.12
CA ASP A 92 15.77 58.50 -16.55
C ASP A 92 14.38 58.28 -15.95
N THR A 93 14.15 58.73 -14.71
CA THR A 93 12.83 58.60 -14.04
C THR A 93 11.81 59.55 -14.63
N ALA A 94 12.21 60.79 -14.92
CA ALA A 94 11.36 61.81 -15.58
C ALA A 94 11.04 61.39 -17.01
N LEU A 95 12.02 60.88 -17.75
CA LEU A 95 11.84 60.33 -19.09
C LEU A 95 10.84 59.17 -19.09
N LEU A 96 10.97 58.23 -18.15
CA LEU A 96 10.08 57.10 -18.02
C LEU A 96 8.63 57.53 -17.77
N LYS A 97 8.43 58.45 -16.84
CA LYS A 97 7.08 59.01 -16.55
C LYS A 97 6.48 59.72 -17.74
N ALA A 98 7.26 60.59 -18.40
CA ALA A 98 6.84 61.29 -19.60
C ALA A 98 6.49 60.35 -20.76
N TYR A 99 7.32 59.32 -20.99
CA TYR A 99 7.08 58.31 -22.01
C TYR A 99 5.76 57.52 -21.73
N ILE A 100 5.53 57.05 -20.51
CA ILE A 100 4.33 56.31 -20.18
C ILE A 100 3.06 57.17 -20.37
N VAL A 101 3.06 58.42 -19.99
CA VAL A 101 1.94 59.33 -20.20
C VAL A 101 1.61 59.51 -21.68
N GLU A 102 2.64 59.74 -22.51
CA GLU A 102 2.45 59.92 -23.97
C GLU A 102 2.10 58.58 -24.62
N TRP A 103 2.75 57.47 -24.22
CA TRP A 103 2.44 56.13 -24.69
C TRP A 103 1.00 55.71 -24.47
N ARG A 104 0.47 55.88 -23.28
CA ARG A 104 -0.91 55.52 -22.95
C ARG A 104 -1.93 56.33 -23.75
N LYS A 105 -1.71 57.64 -23.91
CA LYS A 105 -2.53 58.48 -24.79
C LYS A 105 -2.50 57.98 -26.21
N PHE A 106 -1.33 57.73 -26.76
CA PHE A 106 -1.13 57.26 -28.12
C PHE A 106 -1.73 55.86 -28.32
N PHE A 107 -1.51 54.94 -27.41
CA PHE A 107 -1.99 53.58 -27.53
C PHE A 107 -3.50 53.48 -27.53
N THR A 108 -4.18 54.33 -26.75
CA THR A 108 -5.64 54.44 -26.79
C THR A 108 -6.09 54.84 -28.19
N GLN A 109 -5.37 55.76 -28.87
CA GLN A 109 -5.72 56.19 -30.24
C GLN A 109 -5.44 55.08 -31.29
N CYS A 110 -4.52 54.19 -31.05
CA CYS A 110 -4.30 53.03 -31.91
C CYS A 110 -5.54 52.08 -31.96
N ASP A 111 -6.44 52.14 -31.00
CA ASP A 111 -7.71 51.39 -30.99
C ASP A 111 -8.86 52.20 -31.59
N ILE A 112 -8.76 53.50 -31.64
CA ILE A 112 -9.84 54.42 -32.08
C ILE A 112 -9.70 54.82 -33.53
N LEU A 113 -8.53 55.34 -33.92
CA LEU A 113 -8.25 55.87 -35.24
C LEU A 113 -8.47 54.88 -36.39
N PRO A 114 -8.15 53.58 -36.28
CA PRO A 114 -8.37 52.60 -37.36
C PRO A 114 -9.80 52.44 -37.76
N LYS A 115 -10.78 52.70 -36.85
CA LYS A 115 -12.20 52.35 -37.05
C LYS A 115 -12.83 53.11 -38.21
N PRO A 116 -12.66 54.43 -38.41
CA PRO A 116 -13.17 55.11 -39.57
C PRO A 116 -12.45 54.78 -40.86
N PHE A 117 -11.26 54.16 -40.82
CA PHE A 117 -10.48 53.76 -42.00
C PHE A 117 -10.70 52.27 -42.41
N CYS A 118 -11.71 51.59 -41.94
CA CYS A 118 -11.93 50.18 -42.22
C CYS A 118 -12.01 49.86 -43.72
N GLN A 119 -12.56 50.81 -44.56
CA GLN A 119 -12.63 50.63 -46.01
C GLN A 119 -11.24 50.73 -46.67
N LEU A 120 -10.38 51.57 -46.17
CA LEU A 120 -8.99 51.67 -46.59
C LEU A 120 -8.25 50.36 -46.39
N GLU A 121 -8.51 49.71 -45.31
CA GLU A 121 -7.92 48.41 -44.95
C GLU A 121 -8.41 47.31 -45.94
N ILE A 122 -9.70 47.26 -46.20
CA ILE A 122 -10.29 46.29 -47.16
C ILE A 122 -9.66 46.48 -48.56
N THR A 123 -9.48 47.73 -48.94
CA THR A 123 -8.98 48.04 -50.30
C THR A 123 -7.47 47.78 -50.43
N LEU A 124 -6.67 48.04 -49.42
CA LEU A 124 -5.21 47.79 -49.41
C LEU A 124 -4.85 46.31 -49.23
N MET A 125 -5.64 45.55 -48.43
CA MET A 125 -5.38 44.09 -48.22
C MET A 125 -5.75 43.22 -49.42
N GLY A 126 -6.50 43.75 -50.43
CA GLY A 126 -6.94 42.99 -51.59
C GLY A 126 -7.94 41.89 -51.28
N LYS A 127 -8.52 41.25 -52.35
CA LYS A 127 -9.60 40.26 -52.25
C LYS A 127 -9.24 38.92 -51.59
N GLN A 128 -8.06 38.77 -51.03
CA GLN A 128 -7.58 37.49 -50.46
C GLN A 128 -8.05 37.23 -49.01
N GLY A 129 -8.83 38.11 -48.38
CA GLY A 129 -9.17 38.01 -46.97
C GLY A 129 -10.68 38.01 -46.65
N SER A 130 -11.57 37.61 -47.55
CA SER A 130 -13.04 37.80 -47.39
C SER A 130 -13.77 37.01 -46.31
N ASN A 131 -13.08 36.14 -45.53
CA ASN A 131 -13.69 35.31 -44.47
C ASN A 131 -13.08 35.39 -43.07
N LYS A 132 -12.17 36.30 -42.80
CA LYS A 132 -11.74 36.56 -41.43
C LYS A 132 -12.36 37.86 -40.91
N LYS A 133 -13.10 37.78 -39.79
CA LYS A 133 -13.48 38.98 -39.04
C LYS A 133 -12.20 39.75 -38.76
N SER A 134 -12.07 40.96 -39.31
CA SER A 134 -10.92 41.85 -39.09
C SER A 134 -10.86 42.19 -37.58
N ASN A 135 -9.92 41.60 -36.87
CA ASN A 135 -9.58 42.04 -35.54
C ASN A 135 -8.91 43.42 -35.66
N VAL A 136 -9.25 44.31 -34.76
CA VAL A 136 -8.61 45.63 -34.69
C VAL A 136 -7.09 45.57 -34.55
N GLU A 137 -6.59 44.46 -34.02
CA GLU A 137 -5.15 44.18 -33.87
C GLU A 137 -4.39 44.00 -35.22
N ASP A 138 -5.09 43.56 -36.28
CA ASP A 138 -4.47 43.29 -37.59
C ASP A 138 -4.64 44.47 -38.55
N SER A 139 -5.13 45.61 -38.05
CA SER A 139 -5.39 46.84 -38.83
C SER A 139 -4.09 47.44 -39.41
N ILE A 140 -4.07 47.78 -40.72
CA ILE A 140 -2.97 48.46 -41.38
C ILE A 140 -2.69 49.82 -40.73
N VAL A 141 -3.76 50.59 -40.41
CA VAL A 141 -3.62 51.90 -39.79
C VAL A 141 -3.01 51.78 -38.38
N ARG A 142 -3.49 50.78 -37.60
CA ARG A 142 -2.91 50.48 -36.30
C ARG A 142 -1.43 50.13 -36.41
N LYS A 143 -1.08 49.25 -37.35
CA LYS A 143 0.29 48.86 -37.61
C LYS A 143 1.14 50.06 -37.99
N LEU A 144 0.63 50.91 -38.90
CA LEU A 144 1.34 52.14 -39.31
C LEU A 144 1.62 53.03 -38.09
N MET A 145 0.65 53.22 -37.19
CA MET A 145 0.85 54.03 -35.97
C MET A 145 1.91 53.41 -35.09
N LEU A 146 1.86 52.14 -34.82
CA LEU A 146 2.81 51.44 -33.93
C LEU A 146 4.21 51.40 -34.54
N ASP A 147 4.34 51.13 -35.85
CA ASP A 147 5.64 51.15 -36.53
C ASP A 147 6.27 52.53 -36.50
N THR A 148 5.47 53.58 -36.74
CA THR A 148 5.96 54.99 -36.70
C THR A 148 6.42 55.39 -35.30
N TRP A 149 5.68 54.97 -34.25
CA TRP A 149 6.10 55.20 -32.85
C TRP A 149 7.37 54.45 -32.53
N ASN A 150 7.49 53.18 -32.96
CA ASN A 150 8.67 52.37 -32.76
C ASN A 150 9.91 53.02 -33.40
N GLU A 151 9.83 53.42 -34.66
CA GLU A 151 10.93 54.04 -35.40
C GLU A 151 11.31 55.41 -34.83
N SER A 152 10.35 56.25 -34.48
CA SER A 152 10.60 57.64 -34.07
C SER A 152 11.06 57.78 -32.62
N ILE A 153 10.44 57.07 -31.69
CA ILE A 153 10.65 57.23 -30.26
C ILE A 153 11.31 55.98 -29.61
N PHE A 154 10.58 54.83 -29.68
CA PHE A 154 10.86 53.68 -28.85
C PHE A 154 12.26 53.08 -29.12
N SER A 155 12.62 52.88 -30.37
CA SER A 155 13.92 52.30 -30.75
C SER A 155 15.11 53.08 -30.21
N ASN A 156 14.95 54.40 -30.03
CA ASN A 156 16.04 55.29 -29.55
C ASN A 156 16.18 55.23 -28.02
N ILE A 157 15.13 54.95 -27.29
CA ILE A 157 15.12 55.03 -25.80
C ILE A 157 14.82 53.70 -25.11
N LYS A 158 14.57 52.63 -25.89
CA LYS A 158 14.14 51.32 -25.33
C LYS A 158 15.07 50.85 -24.21
N ASN A 159 16.38 50.93 -24.38
CA ASN A 159 17.32 50.46 -23.36
C ASN A 159 17.24 51.31 -22.07
N ARG A 160 17.12 52.63 -22.20
CA ARG A 160 16.93 53.53 -21.05
C ARG A 160 15.61 53.27 -20.32
N LEU A 161 14.52 52.95 -21.06
CA LEU A 161 13.22 52.57 -20.47
C LEU A 161 13.31 51.24 -19.72
N GLN A 162 13.99 50.27 -20.33
CA GLN A 162 14.22 48.96 -19.73
C GLN A 162 15.06 49.07 -18.45
N ASP A 163 16.18 49.77 -18.51
CA ASP A 163 17.06 49.94 -17.35
C ASP A 163 16.38 50.71 -16.22
N SER A 164 15.57 51.72 -16.52
CA SER A 164 14.80 52.44 -15.53
C SER A 164 13.71 51.59 -14.92
N ALA A 165 13.02 50.76 -15.73
CA ALA A 165 12.04 49.80 -15.21
C ALA A 165 12.73 48.76 -14.32
N MET A 166 13.89 48.23 -14.67
CA MET A 166 14.63 47.29 -13.83
C MET A 166 15.13 47.89 -12.53
N LYS A 167 15.55 49.20 -12.54
CA LYS A 167 15.88 49.93 -11.31
C LYS A 167 14.69 50.04 -10.36
N LEU A 168 13.46 50.30 -10.86
CA LEU A 168 12.24 50.34 -10.06
C LEU A 168 11.88 48.99 -9.48
N VAL A 169 11.98 47.91 -10.28
CA VAL A 169 11.76 46.53 -9.78
C VAL A 169 12.82 46.18 -8.73
N HIS A 170 14.05 46.61 -8.89
CA HIS A 170 15.09 46.39 -7.89
C HIS A 170 14.79 47.14 -6.57
N ALA A 171 14.34 48.38 -6.66
CA ALA A 171 13.91 49.20 -5.49
C ALA A 171 12.73 48.52 -4.74
N GLU A 172 11.76 47.95 -5.48
CA GLU A 172 10.65 47.17 -4.86
C GLU A 172 11.19 45.94 -4.12
N ARG A 173 12.19 45.22 -4.66
CA ARG A 173 12.83 44.08 -3.97
C ARG A 173 13.48 44.48 -2.65
N LEU A 174 13.94 45.75 -2.55
CA LEU A 174 14.50 46.32 -1.32
C LEU A 174 13.43 46.89 -0.37
N GLY A 175 12.17 46.88 -0.79
CA GLY A 175 11.03 47.35 0.03
C GLY A 175 10.62 48.79 -0.22
N GLU A 176 11.15 49.45 -1.26
CA GLU A 176 10.75 50.79 -1.63
C GLU A 176 9.43 50.81 -2.42
N ALA A 177 8.54 51.76 -2.15
CA ALA A 177 7.29 51.89 -2.85
C ALA A 177 7.40 52.82 -4.05
N PHE A 178 6.82 52.39 -5.18
CA PHE A 178 6.72 53.23 -6.39
C PHE A 178 5.41 52.92 -7.15
N ASP A 179 5.13 53.72 -8.19
CA ASP A 179 3.96 53.46 -9.03
C ASP A 179 4.24 52.29 -10.00
N SER A 180 3.63 51.14 -9.68
CA SER A 180 3.75 49.93 -10.47
C SER A 180 3.28 50.08 -11.92
N GLN A 181 2.44 51.08 -12.21
CA GLN A 181 1.94 51.37 -13.55
C GLN A 181 3.05 51.83 -14.53
N LEU A 182 4.17 52.33 -14.00
CA LEU A 182 5.32 52.68 -14.82
C LEU A 182 5.97 51.46 -15.44
N VAL A 183 6.19 50.39 -14.65
CA VAL A 183 6.79 49.15 -15.18
C VAL A 183 5.83 48.43 -16.15
N ILE A 184 4.51 48.42 -15.79
CA ILE A 184 3.46 47.85 -16.65
C ILE A 184 3.38 48.55 -17.99
N GLY A 185 3.44 49.90 -18.03
CA GLY A 185 3.39 50.65 -19.26
C GLY A 185 4.62 50.46 -20.15
N VAL A 186 5.80 50.28 -19.54
CA VAL A 186 7.02 49.93 -20.32
C VAL A 186 6.83 48.54 -20.96
N ARG A 187 6.41 47.54 -20.17
CA ARG A 187 6.12 46.19 -20.70
C ARG A 187 5.10 46.24 -21.86
N GLU A 188 4.04 47.00 -21.73
CA GLU A 188 3.03 47.16 -22.81
C GLU A 188 3.61 47.66 -24.08
N SER A 189 4.62 48.58 -24.05
CA SER A 189 5.32 49.05 -25.21
C SER A 189 6.09 47.92 -25.90
N TYR A 190 6.86 47.13 -25.13
CA TYR A 190 7.59 45.99 -25.69
C TYR A 190 6.70 44.89 -26.27
N VAL A 191 5.51 44.66 -25.69
CA VAL A 191 4.56 43.66 -26.17
C VAL A 191 3.85 44.09 -27.43
N ASN A 192 3.52 45.43 -27.57
CA ASN A 192 2.66 45.91 -28.66
C ASN A 192 3.42 46.52 -29.84
N LEU A 193 4.70 46.84 -29.69
CA LEU A 193 5.49 47.49 -30.73
C LEU A 193 6.28 46.51 -31.64
N CYS A 194 5.98 45.20 -31.54
CA CYS A 194 6.60 44.22 -32.42
C CYS A 194 5.86 44.13 -33.75
N SER A 195 6.53 44.42 -34.85
CA SER A 195 5.98 44.36 -36.21
C SER A 195 6.14 42.99 -36.89
N ASN A 196 6.80 42.02 -36.23
CA ASN A 196 6.99 40.70 -36.81
C ASN A 196 5.68 39.87 -36.69
N PRO A 197 5.01 39.51 -37.82
CA PRO A 197 3.77 38.79 -37.79
C PRO A 197 3.91 37.36 -37.28
N ASP A 198 5.07 36.73 -37.45
CA ASP A 198 5.35 35.35 -37.07
C ASP A 198 5.70 35.24 -35.58
N ASN A 199 6.29 36.29 -35.01
CA ASN A 199 6.67 36.31 -33.59
C ASN A 199 6.34 37.68 -32.95
N LYS A 200 5.08 37.86 -32.62
CA LYS A 200 4.56 39.11 -32.04
C LYS A 200 5.17 39.52 -30.69
N LEU A 201 5.86 38.60 -30.01
CA LEU A 201 6.48 38.84 -28.70
C LEU A 201 8.01 38.91 -28.75
N GLN A 202 8.62 38.94 -29.96
CA GLN A 202 10.07 38.89 -30.11
C GLN A 202 10.78 40.05 -29.37
N ILE A 203 10.34 41.29 -29.58
CA ILE A 203 10.98 42.46 -28.92
C ILE A 203 10.85 42.36 -27.41
N TYR A 204 9.70 41.88 -26.89
CA TYR A 204 9.46 41.67 -25.47
C TYR A 204 10.42 40.63 -24.90
N ARG A 205 10.52 39.46 -25.54
CA ARG A 205 11.37 38.35 -25.10
C ARG A 205 12.84 38.67 -25.12
N ASP A 206 13.33 39.24 -26.25
CA ASP A 206 14.75 39.48 -26.45
C ASP A 206 15.29 40.63 -25.60
N ASN A 207 14.41 41.49 -25.10
CA ASN A 207 14.83 42.69 -24.34
C ASN A 207 14.23 42.68 -22.94
N PHE A 208 12.96 43.00 -22.77
CA PHE A 208 12.35 43.24 -21.45
C PHE A 208 12.32 41.97 -20.58
N GLU A 209 11.85 40.87 -21.10
CA GLU A 209 11.78 39.59 -20.38
C GLU A 209 13.19 39.13 -19.99
N LYS A 210 14.11 39.13 -20.92
CA LYS A 210 15.49 38.76 -20.66
C LYS A 210 16.14 39.67 -19.60
N ALA A 211 15.99 40.98 -19.72
CA ALA A 211 16.54 41.93 -18.76
C ALA A 211 15.90 41.73 -17.35
N TYR A 212 14.63 41.40 -17.29
CA TYR A 212 13.96 41.12 -16.06
C TYR A 212 14.52 39.83 -15.40
N MET A 213 14.74 38.78 -16.19
CA MET A 213 15.34 37.51 -15.69
C MET A 213 16.79 37.78 -15.24
N ASP A 214 17.61 38.43 -16.04
CA ASP A 214 19.01 38.73 -15.73
C ASP A 214 19.14 39.60 -14.46
N SER A 215 18.25 40.58 -14.29
CA SER A 215 18.18 41.44 -13.10
C SER A 215 17.80 40.63 -11.86
N THR A 216 16.81 39.73 -11.98
CA THR A 216 16.36 38.89 -10.90
C THR A 216 17.44 37.88 -10.46
N GLU A 217 18.05 37.22 -11.41
CA GLU A 217 19.12 36.26 -11.16
C GLU A 217 20.30 36.92 -10.46
N ARG A 218 20.76 38.08 -10.97
CA ARG A 218 21.87 38.85 -10.41
C ARG A 218 21.57 39.32 -8.99
N PHE A 219 20.34 39.77 -8.74
CA PHE A 219 19.92 40.16 -7.40
C PHE A 219 20.05 39.02 -6.40
N TYR A 220 19.47 37.86 -6.71
CA TYR A 220 19.48 36.72 -5.78
C TYR A 220 20.81 36.03 -5.67
N ARG A 221 21.59 35.96 -6.73
CA ARG A 221 22.99 35.47 -6.66
C ARG A 221 23.87 36.29 -5.72
N THR A 222 23.59 37.57 -5.56
CA THR A 222 24.32 38.44 -4.64
C THR A 222 23.77 38.35 -3.21
N GLN A 223 22.46 38.36 -3.03
CA GLN A 223 21.84 38.42 -1.70
C GLN A 223 21.78 37.07 -0.98
N ALA A 224 21.53 35.99 -1.71
CA ALA A 224 21.28 34.67 -1.12
C ALA A 224 22.50 34.12 -0.36
N PRO A 225 23.72 34.13 -0.88
CA PRO A 225 24.90 33.63 -0.14
C PRO A 225 25.14 34.37 1.16
N SER A 226 25.03 35.71 1.12
CA SER A 226 25.23 36.58 2.28
C SER A 226 24.17 36.31 3.37
N TYR A 227 22.91 36.12 2.98
CA TYR A 227 21.85 35.79 3.91
C TYR A 227 22.03 34.42 4.55
N LEU A 228 22.41 33.41 3.73
CA LEU A 228 22.69 32.04 4.22
C LEU A 228 23.82 32.03 5.24
N GLN A 229 24.90 32.76 4.96
CA GLN A 229 26.07 32.83 5.85
C GLN A 229 25.74 33.51 7.19
N GLN A 230 24.90 34.54 7.18
CA GLN A 230 24.56 35.30 8.38
C GLN A 230 23.47 34.62 9.24
N ASN A 231 22.52 33.94 8.64
CA ASN A 231 21.31 33.49 9.30
C ASN A 231 21.18 31.95 9.40
N GLY A 232 22.05 31.22 8.75
CA GLY A 232 22.03 29.75 8.72
C GLY A 232 20.92 29.15 7.84
N VAL A 233 21.00 27.84 7.63
CA VAL A 233 20.18 27.11 6.64
C VAL A 233 18.68 27.19 6.96
N GLN A 234 18.29 27.08 8.21
CA GLN A 234 16.88 27.04 8.60
C GLN A 234 16.14 28.36 8.31
N ASN A 235 16.79 29.49 8.63
CA ASN A 235 16.25 30.81 8.33
C ASN A 235 16.32 31.10 6.83
N TYR A 236 17.37 30.56 6.16
CA TYR A 236 17.51 30.68 4.73
C TYR A 236 16.37 30.00 3.96
N MET A 237 15.94 28.81 4.38
CA MET A 237 14.79 28.13 3.74
C MET A 237 13.51 28.97 3.84
N LYS A 238 13.24 29.61 4.99
CA LYS A 238 12.12 30.55 5.15
C LYS A 238 12.24 31.75 4.25
N TYR A 239 13.43 32.30 4.17
CA TYR A 239 13.75 33.41 3.28
C TYR A 239 13.51 33.03 1.80
N ALA A 240 14.03 31.88 1.36
CA ALA A 240 13.87 31.41 -0.02
C ALA A 240 12.41 31.20 -0.39
N ASP A 241 11.62 30.53 0.47
CA ASP A 241 10.19 30.32 0.25
C ASP A 241 9.41 31.65 0.17
N ALA A 242 9.69 32.56 1.10
CA ALA A 242 9.07 33.90 1.08
C ALA A 242 9.42 34.68 -0.20
N LYS A 243 10.70 34.65 -0.61
CA LYS A 243 11.14 35.35 -1.81
C LYS A 243 10.61 34.74 -3.12
N LEU A 244 10.47 33.41 -3.17
CA LEU A 244 9.82 32.76 -4.31
C LEU A 244 8.36 33.20 -4.44
N ARG A 245 7.62 33.28 -3.35
CA ARG A 245 6.22 33.75 -3.35
C ARG A 245 6.10 35.24 -3.69
N GLU A 246 7.02 36.07 -3.22
CA GLU A 246 7.09 37.47 -3.58
C GLU A 246 7.38 37.67 -5.07
N GLU A 247 8.35 36.93 -5.64
CA GLU A 247 8.68 37.02 -7.05
C GLU A 247 7.55 36.49 -7.96
N GLU A 248 6.84 35.44 -7.54
CA GLU A 248 5.68 34.96 -8.28
C GLU A 248 4.60 36.05 -8.41
N LYS A 249 4.27 36.71 -7.30
CA LYS A 249 3.31 37.83 -7.29
C LYS A 249 3.80 39.01 -8.14
N ARG A 250 5.11 39.30 -8.08
CA ARG A 250 5.75 40.36 -8.86
C ARG A 250 5.77 40.01 -10.36
N ALA A 251 6.08 38.76 -10.70
CA ALA A 251 6.04 38.26 -12.06
C ALA A 251 4.64 38.35 -12.69
N LEU A 252 3.62 37.93 -11.98
CA LEU A 252 2.22 38.02 -12.41
C LEU A 252 1.78 39.49 -12.66
N ARG A 253 2.38 40.45 -11.96
CA ARG A 253 2.11 41.88 -12.13
C ARG A 253 2.84 42.48 -13.31
N TYR A 254 4.12 42.14 -13.50
CA TYR A 254 4.99 42.86 -14.43
C TYR A 254 5.29 42.11 -15.74
N LEU A 255 5.21 40.78 -15.76
CA LEU A 255 5.47 40.01 -16.98
C LEU A 255 4.17 39.80 -17.78
N GLU A 256 4.34 39.48 -19.06
CA GLU A 256 3.22 39.18 -19.93
C GLU A 256 2.66 37.78 -19.65
N THR A 257 1.35 37.70 -19.34
CA THR A 257 0.66 36.45 -19.02
C THR A 257 -0.34 36.03 -20.10
N ARG A 258 -0.60 36.91 -21.07
CA ARG A 258 -1.52 36.68 -22.19
C ARG A 258 -0.80 36.03 -23.36
N ARG A 259 -1.53 35.61 -24.39
CA ARG A 259 -0.97 35.13 -25.65
C ARG A 259 -0.08 33.88 -25.50
N GLN A 260 -0.41 32.95 -24.59
CA GLN A 260 0.40 31.71 -24.37
C GLN A 260 1.88 31.99 -24.05
N CYS A 261 2.13 33.00 -23.26
CA CYS A 261 3.47 33.37 -22.85
C CYS A 261 3.86 32.66 -21.53
N ASN A 262 4.99 31.99 -21.52
CA ASN A 262 5.50 31.24 -20.35
C ASN A 262 6.48 32.06 -19.51
N SER A 263 6.46 33.41 -19.62
CA SER A 263 7.42 34.30 -18.94
C SER A 263 7.44 34.11 -17.42
N VAL A 264 6.28 33.93 -16.79
CA VAL A 264 6.20 33.73 -15.33
C VAL A 264 6.85 32.40 -14.94
N GLN A 265 6.56 31.33 -15.68
CA GLN A 265 7.17 30.02 -15.41
C GLN A 265 8.70 30.07 -15.59
N ALA A 266 9.19 30.66 -16.67
CA ALA A 266 10.62 30.79 -16.93
C ALA A 266 11.33 31.62 -15.84
N LEU A 267 10.68 32.68 -15.35
CA LEU A 267 11.22 33.46 -14.23
C LEU A 267 11.24 32.62 -12.93
N MET A 268 10.20 31.88 -12.65
CA MET A 268 10.16 31.04 -11.45
C MET A 268 11.23 29.95 -11.49
N GLU A 269 11.48 29.35 -12.66
CA GLU A 269 12.60 28.43 -12.85
C GLU A 269 13.95 29.11 -12.58
N CYS A 270 14.13 30.32 -13.06
CA CYS A 270 15.34 31.14 -12.79
C CYS A 270 15.49 31.44 -11.28
N CYS A 271 14.40 31.82 -10.61
CA CYS A 271 14.41 32.07 -9.16
C CYS A 271 14.71 30.81 -8.36
N VAL A 272 14.10 29.67 -8.72
CA VAL A 272 14.39 28.37 -8.08
C VAL A 272 15.86 28.00 -8.26
N ASN A 273 16.42 28.21 -9.43
CA ASN A 273 17.84 27.95 -9.69
C ASN A 273 18.76 28.84 -8.82
N ALA A 274 18.45 30.12 -8.70
CA ALA A 274 19.28 31.06 -7.94
C ALA A 274 19.14 30.89 -6.41
N LEU A 275 17.92 30.60 -5.92
CA LEU A 275 17.61 30.55 -4.48
C LEU A 275 17.67 29.13 -3.89
N VAL A 276 17.40 28.10 -4.66
CA VAL A 276 17.26 26.73 -4.15
C VAL A 276 18.32 25.80 -4.75
N THR A 277 18.37 25.68 -6.08
CA THR A 277 19.28 24.73 -6.75
C THR A 277 20.75 25.01 -6.42
N SER A 278 21.16 26.29 -6.41
CA SER A 278 22.55 26.69 -6.07
C SER A 278 22.98 26.30 -4.64
N PHE A 279 22.02 26.10 -3.74
CA PHE A 279 22.26 25.76 -2.32
C PHE A 279 21.71 24.40 -1.93
N LYS A 280 21.32 23.59 -2.93
CA LYS A 280 20.69 22.28 -2.75
C LYS A 280 21.45 21.39 -1.77
N GLU A 281 22.75 21.23 -1.96
CA GLU A 281 23.59 20.36 -1.12
C GLU A 281 23.67 20.86 0.32
N THR A 282 23.80 22.16 0.51
CA THR A 282 23.85 22.79 1.83
C THR A 282 22.53 22.65 2.58
N ILE A 283 21.40 22.80 1.89
CA ILE A 283 20.07 22.63 2.48
C ILE A 283 19.84 21.15 2.84
N LEU A 284 20.13 20.24 1.92
CA LEU A 284 19.92 18.80 2.12
C LEU A 284 20.83 18.20 3.21
N ALA A 285 22.01 18.78 3.45
CA ALA A 285 22.89 18.32 4.53
C ALA A 285 22.24 18.40 5.92
N GLU A 286 21.27 19.27 6.12
CA GLU A 286 20.50 19.36 7.37
C GLU A 286 19.38 18.31 7.51
N CYS A 287 18.98 17.67 6.40
CA CYS A 287 17.86 16.74 6.34
C CYS A 287 17.97 15.60 7.36
N PRO A 288 19.09 14.84 7.46
CA PRO A 288 19.21 13.75 8.44
C PRO A 288 19.09 14.22 9.89
N GLY A 289 19.59 15.43 10.18
CA GLY A 289 19.45 16.06 11.50
C GLY A 289 18.01 16.39 11.85
N MET A 290 17.28 16.96 10.92
CA MET A 290 15.88 17.33 11.10
C MET A 290 14.97 16.10 11.25
N ILE A 291 15.22 15.02 10.48
CA ILE A 291 14.49 13.76 10.61
C ILE A 291 14.70 13.17 12.00
N ARG A 292 15.95 13.11 12.49
CA ARG A 292 16.27 12.57 13.82
C ARG A 292 15.61 13.36 14.95
N ARG A 293 15.53 14.69 14.82
CA ARG A 293 14.88 15.56 15.82
C ARG A 293 13.35 15.68 15.62
N ASN A 294 12.80 15.02 14.60
CA ASN A 294 11.37 15.06 14.24
C ASN A 294 10.84 16.50 14.03
N GLU A 295 11.62 17.33 13.33
CA GLU A 295 11.30 18.72 13.04
C GLU A 295 10.39 18.84 11.81
N THR A 296 9.12 18.45 11.96
CA THR A 296 8.17 18.28 10.86
C THR A 296 7.92 19.54 10.05
N GLU A 297 7.81 20.71 10.69
CA GLU A 297 7.59 21.99 10.00
C GLU A 297 8.78 22.38 9.11
N LYS A 298 10.01 22.14 9.59
CA LYS A 298 11.21 22.44 8.81
C LYS A 298 11.40 21.45 7.65
N LEU A 299 11.09 20.18 7.89
CA LEU A 299 11.08 19.16 6.85
C LEU A 299 10.03 19.44 5.78
N HIS A 300 8.85 19.92 6.17
CA HIS A 300 7.82 20.35 5.22
C HIS A 300 8.29 21.51 4.34
N LEU A 301 8.93 22.50 4.96
CA LEU A 301 9.50 23.63 4.22
C LEU A 301 10.61 23.18 3.27
N MET A 302 11.51 22.30 3.73
CA MET A 302 12.55 21.70 2.88
C MET A 302 11.94 20.94 1.71
N PHE A 303 10.92 20.10 1.98
CA PHE A 303 10.20 19.38 0.94
C PHE A 303 9.58 20.32 -0.10
N SER A 304 8.91 21.38 0.33
CA SER A 304 8.26 22.35 -0.57
C SER A 304 9.26 23.08 -1.47
N LEU A 305 10.49 23.27 -1.02
CA LEU A 305 11.58 23.87 -1.81
C LEU A 305 12.21 22.85 -2.75
N MET A 306 12.50 21.63 -2.26
CA MET A 306 13.18 20.60 -3.04
C MET A 306 12.26 19.97 -4.11
N ASP A 307 10.95 19.98 -3.93
CA ASP A 307 10.00 19.50 -4.94
C ASP A 307 9.99 20.38 -6.21
N LYS A 308 10.47 21.61 -6.11
CA LYS A 308 10.65 22.52 -7.25
C LYS A 308 11.95 22.27 -8.04
N VAL A 309 12.86 21.46 -7.48
CA VAL A 309 14.18 21.20 -8.08
C VAL A 309 14.19 19.81 -8.72
N PRO A 310 14.65 19.65 -9.96
CA PRO A 310 14.82 18.34 -10.57
C PRO A 310 15.67 17.42 -9.67
N SER A 311 15.17 16.21 -9.37
CA SER A 311 15.81 15.25 -8.46
C SER A 311 16.17 15.83 -7.08
N GLY A 312 15.44 16.85 -6.63
CA GLY A 312 15.68 17.49 -5.32
C GLY A 312 15.26 16.64 -4.14
N ILE A 313 14.23 15.84 -4.32
CA ILE A 313 13.62 15.00 -3.27
C ILE A 313 14.39 13.70 -3.06
N GLU A 314 15.07 13.16 -4.07
CA GLU A 314 15.71 11.84 -4.00
C GLU A 314 16.66 11.67 -2.79
N PRO A 315 17.53 12.64 -2.43
CA PRO A 315 18.32 12.53 -1.21
C PRO A 315 17.48 12.47 0.05
N MET A 316 16.39 13.24 0.13
CA MET A 316 15.49 13.23 1.29
C MET A 316 14.80 11.87 1.47
N LEU A 317 14.40 11.22 0.37
CA LEU A 317 13.85 9.86 0.39
C LEU A 317 14.86 8.87 0.94
N LYS A 318 16.11 8.98 0.50
CA LYS A 318 17.20 8.13 0.97
C LYS A 318 17.50 8.34 2.45
N ASP A 319 17.59 9.59 2.88
CA ASP A 319 17.82 9.93 4.29
C ASP A 319 16.69 9.41 5.19
N LEU A 320 15.43 9.48 4.73
CA LEU A 320 14.29 8.93 5.44
C LEU A 320 14.37 7.40 5.51
N GLU A 321 14.67 6.72 4.39
CA GLU A 321 14.85 5.26 4.37
C GLU A 321 15.95 4.82 5.36
N GLU A 322 17.11 5.44 5.31
CA GLU A 322 18.24 5.12 6.16
C GLU A 322 17.92 5.37 7.65
N HIS A 323 17.23 6.47 7.94
CA HIS A 323 16.81 6.78 9.31
C HIS A 323 15.80 5.75 9.85
N ILE A 324 14.77 5.41 9.07
CA ILE A 324 13.75 4.42 9.49
C ILE A 324 14.40 3.06 9.73
N MET A 325 15.30 2.62 8.85
CA MET A 325 16.02 1.36 9.02
C MET A 325 16.91 1.38 10.26
N SER A 326 17.75 2.40 10.41
CA SER A 326 18.69 2.47 11.53
C SER A 326 17.98 2.62 12.89
N ALA A 327 16.99 3.48 12.97
CA ALA A 327 16.19 3.68 14.18
C ALA A 327 15.34 2.44 14.49
N GLY A 328 14.72 1.84 13.49
CA GLY A 328 13.91 0.63 13.66
C GLY A 328 14.74 -0.55 14.15
N LEU A 329 15.89 -0.81 13.56
CA LEU A 329 16.78 -1.88 14.00
C LEU A 329 17.36 -1.60 15.39
N ALA A 330 17.73 -0.36 15.69
CA ALA A 330 18.21 0.01 17.03
C ALA A 330 17.13 -0.20 18.10
N ASP A 331 15.88 0.19 17.83
CA ASP A 331 14.75 -0.03 18.74
C ASP A 331 14.49 -1.53 18.96
N MET A 332 14.62 -2.36 17.93
CA MET A 332 14.46 -3.82 18.01
C MET A 332 15.61 -4.47 18.81
N VAL A 333 16.85 -4.01 18.63
CA VAL A 333 18.01 -4.49 19.39
C VAL A 333 17.87 -4.14 20.87
N ALA A 334 17.51 -2.90 21.18
CA ALA A 334 17.35 -2.44 22.56
C ALA A 334 16.28 -3.23 23.34
N SER A 335 15.26 -3.72 22.64
CA SER A 335 14.16 -4.48 23.22
C SER A 335 14.32 -6.00 23.08
N ALA A 336 15.40 -6.49 22.44
CA ALA A 336 15.56 -7.89 22.03
C ALA A 336 15.31 -8.91 23.14
N GLU A 337 15.83 -8.69 24.35
CA GLU A 337 15.67 -9.61 25.50
C GLU A 337 14.19 -9.79 25.87
N THR A 338 13.40 -8.73 25.79
CA THR A 338 11.99 -8.74 26.19
C THR A 338 11.06 -9.26 25.09
N ILE A 339 11.33 -8.91 23.83
CA ILE A 339 10.44 -9.21 22.69
C ILE A 339 10.73 -10.58 22.05
N THR A 340 11.91 -11.19 22.28
CA THR A 340 12.25 -12.51 21.71
C THR A 340 11.33 -13.62 22.21
N SER A 341 10.89 -13.53 23.46
CA SER A 341 10.01 -14.50 24.13
C SER A 341 8.53 -14.08 24.15
N ASP A 342 8.20 -12.84 23.82
CA ASP A 342 6.88 -12.25 23.93
C ASP A 342 6.40 -11.70 22.58
N SER A 343 5.55 -12.47 21.91
CA SER A 343 5.02 -12.13 20.59
C SER A 343 4.13 -10.88 20.61
N GLU A 344 3.44 -10.59 21.72
CA GLU A 344 2.61 -9.40 21.86
C GLU A 344 3.48 -8.14 21.83
N LYS A 345 4.49 -8.08 22.69
CA LYS A 345 5.41 -6.94 22.74
C LYS A 345 6.17 -6.74 21.45
N TYR A 346 6.53 -7.82 20.75
CA TYR A 346 7.18 -7.77 19.45
C TYR A 346 6.31 -7.04 18.42
N VAL A 347 5.04 -7.44 18.32
CA VAL A 347 4.11 -6.83 17.38
C VAL A 347 3.80 -5.38 17.74
N GLU A 348 3.58 -5.09 19.03
CA GLU A 348 3.36 -3.72 19.51
C GLU A 348 4.55 -2.79 19.21
N GLN A 349 5.77 -3.29 19.32
CA GLN A 349 6.97 -2.55 18.97
C GLN A 349 7.01 -2.21 17.47
N LEU A 350 6.71 -3.17 16.60
CA LEU A 350 6.63 -2.94 15.16
C LEU A 350 5.53 -1.95 14.78
N LEU A 351 4.36 -2.04 15.39
CA LEU A 351 3.25 -1.11 15.16
C LEU A 351 3.57 0.30 15.65
N THR A 352 4.21 0.43 16.81
CA THR A 352 4.67 1.72 17.34
C THR A 352 5.64 2.38 16.37
N LEU A 353 6.58 1.61 15.83
CA LEU A 353 7.53 2.06 14.83
C LEU A 353 6.80 2.54 13.55
N PHE A 354 5.87 1.73 13.03
CA PHE A 354 5.08 2.08 11.85
C PHE A 354 4.29 3.36 12.04
N ASN A 355 3.59 3.50 13.19
CA ASN A 355 2.76 4.66 13.49
C ASN A 355 3.61 5.92 13.66
N ARG A 356 4.78 5.82 14.31
CA ARG A 356 5.72 6.94 14.46
C ARG A 356 6.14 7.50 13.11
N PHE A 357 6.55 6.65 12.18
CA PHE A 357 7.01 7.10 10.87
C PHE A 357 5.87 7.45 9.91
N SER A 358 4.69 6.84 10.06
CA SER A 358 3.50 7.25 9.34
C SER A 358 3.08 8.66 9.73
N LYS A 359 3.14 8.99 11.01
CA LYS A 359 2.88 10.34 11.50
C LYS A 359 3.92 11.35 10.98
N LEU A 360 5.21 10.98 11.00
CA LEU A 360 6.27 11.83 10.44
C LEU A 360 6.01 12.14 8.95
N VAL A 361 5.69 11.12 8.15
CA VAL A 361 5.43 11.30 6.71
C VAL A 361 4.19 12.17 6.48
N LYS A 362 3.14 11.97 7.26
CA LYS A 362 1.93 12.77 7.18
C LYS A 362 2.19 14.24 7.53
N ASP A 363 2.83 14.49 8.67
CA ASP A 363 3.01 15.85 9.20
C ASP A 363 4.05 16.65 8.41
N ALA A 364 5.13 16.00 7.95
CA ALA A 364 6.22 16.66 7.22
C ALA A 364 6.01 16.67 5.69
N PHE A 365 5.45 15.61 5.11
CA PHE A 365 5.39 15.42 3.65
C PHE A 365 3.97 15.24 3.11
N GLN A 366 2.92 15.47 3.94
CA GLN A 366 1.51 15.45 3.55
C GLN A 366 1.08 14.16 2.84
N ASP A 367 1.59 13.01 3.29
CA ASP A 367 1.35 11.70 2.70
C ASP A 367 1.74 11.61 1.21
N ASP A 368 2.77 12.34 0.78
CA ASP A 368 3.29 12.25 -0.58
C ASP A 368 3.62 10.79 -0.94
N PRO A 369 3.15 10.26 -2.10
CA PRO A 369 3.33 8.86 -2.48
C PRO A 369 4.80 8.39 -2.53
N ARG A 370 5.74 9.29 -2.85
CA ARG A 370 7.16 8.98 -2.90
C ARG A 370 7.71 8.70 -1.51
N PHE A 371 7.33 9.52 -0.52
CA PHE A 371 7.71 9.35 0.88
C PHE A 371 7.00 8.17 1.55
N LEU A 372 5.74 7.90 1.21
CA LEU A 372 5.04 6.68 1.62
C LEU A 372 5.75 5.43 1.11
N THR A 373 6.19 5.44 -0.15
CA THR A 373 6.95 4.33 -0.75
C THR A 373 8.31 4.13 -0.06
N ALA A 374 9.02 5.22 0.24
CA ALA A 374 10.29 5.19 0.97
C ALA A 374 10.11 4.62 2.39
N ARG A 375 9.08 5.09 3.13
CA ARG A 375 8.70 4.53 4.44
C ARG A 375 8.43 3.04 4.35
N ASP A 376 7.60 2.62 3.41
CA ASP A 376 7.19 1.22 3.26
C ASP A 376 8.37 0.32 2.91
N LYS A 377 9.27 0.78 2.06
CA LYS A 377 10.50 0.07 1.72
C LYS A 377 11.42 -0.10 2.92
N ALA A 378 11.63 0.95 3.69
CA ALA A 378 12.45 0.92 4.90
C ALA A 378 11.82 0.07 6.01
N TYR A 379 10.51 0.22 6.24
CA TYR A 379 9.78 -0.60 7.20
C TYR A 379 9.81 -2.08 6.83
N LYS A 380 9.67 -2.39 5.54
CA LYS A 380 9.81 -3.76 5.03
C LYS A 380 11.20 -4.35 5.34
N ALA A 381 12.25 -3.55 5.26
CA ALA A 381 13.60 -4.00 5.62
C ALA A 381 13.70 -4.36 7.12
N VAL A 382 13.11 -3.54 8.00
CA VAL A 382 13.09 -3.81 9.46
C VAL A 382 12.28 -5.08 9.77
N VAL A 383 11.10 -5.24 9.21
CA VAL A 383 10.21 -6.41 9.43
C VAL A 383 10.88 -7.72 9.01
N ASN A 384 11.69 -7.69 7.96
CA ASN A 384 12.36 -8.88 7.41
C ASN A 384 13.82 -9.04 7.87
N ASP A 385 14.26 -8.24 8.85
CA ASP A 385 15.61 -8.40 9.38
C ASP A 385 15.79 -9.78 10.03
N ALA A 386 16.88 -10.43 9.68
CA ALA A 386 17.23 -11.76 10.16
C ALA A 386 18.45 -11.78 11.10
N ALA A 387 19.00 -10.61 11.42
CA ALA A 387 20.19 -10.56 12.27
C ALA A 387 19.87 -10.82 13.74
N ILE A 388 18.76 -10.25 14.21
CA ILE A 388 18.34 -10.31 15.62
C ILE A 388 17.35 -11.46 15.84
N PHE A 389 16.31 -11.55 15.01
CA PHE A 389 15.25 -12.56 15.09
C PHE A 389 15.40 -13.57 13.97
N LYS A 390 16.29 -14.54 14.19
CA LYS A 390 16.68 -15.53 13.22
C LYS A 390 15.80 -16.76 13.29
N LEU A 391 15.22 -17.15 12.15
CA LEU A 391 14.59 -18.45 11.93
C LEU A 391 15.58 -19.36 11.20
N GLU A 392 15.96 -20.44 11.84
CA GLU A 392 16.80 -21.49 11.21
C GLU A 392 15.88 -22.55 10.60
N LEU A 393 15.87 -22.62 9.27
CA LEU A 393 15.22 -23.70 8.54
C LEU A 393 16.21 -24.83 8.32
N PRO A 394 15.97 -26.05 8.86
CA PRO A 394 16.88 -27.17 8.70
C PRO A 394 16.92 -27.65 7.26
N LEU A 395 18.11 -27.79 6.72
CA LEU A 395 18.37 -28.44 5.43
C LEU A 395 19.01 -29.79 5.67
N LYS A 396 18.22 -30.83 5.69
CA LYS A 396 18.70 -32.21 5.60
C LYS A 396 18.71 -32.64 4.14
N GLN A 397 19.74 -32.28 3.39
CA GLN A 397 20.15 -33.02 2.22
C GLN A 397 21.54 -33.62 2.51
N LYS A 398 21.61 -34.92 2.53
CA LYS A 398 22.88 -35.67 2.63
C LYS A 398 23.77 -35.24 1.44
N GLY A 399 24.84 -34.52 1.73
CA GLY A 399 25.96 -34.42 0.80
C GLY A 399 26.52 -33.04 0.46
N VAL A 400 25.85 -31.90 0.75
CA VAL A 400 26.43 -30.59 0.45
C VAL A 400 26.09 -29.63 1.57
N GLY A 401 27.10 -29.11 2.25
CA GLY A 401 26.95 -28.11 3.30
C GLY A 401 26.42 -26.79 2.78
N LEU A 402 25.12 -26.67 2.60
CA LEU A 402 24.44 -25.44 2.24
C LEU A 402 24.22 -24.58 3.47
N LYS A 403 24.95 -23.48 3.57
CA LYS A 403 24.58 -22.37 4.45
C LYS A 403 23.36 -21.68 3.85
N THR A 404 22.16 -21.94 4.39
CA THR A 404 20.98 -21.11 4.11
C THR A 404 21.21 -19.73 4.69
N GLN A 405 20.76 -18.70 3.96
CA GLN A 405 20.67 -17.38 4.57
C GLN A 405 19.62 -17.42 5.68
N PRO A 406 19.91 -16.85 6.85
CA PRO A 406 18.95 -16.79 7.93
C PRO A 406 17.73 -16.01 7.47
N GLU A 407 16.54 -16.46 7.89
CA GLU A 407 15.29 -15.80 7.61
C GLU A 407 14.75 -15.10 8.86
N SER A 408 13.91 -14.09 8.68
CA SER A 408 13.27 -13.40 9.80
C SER A 408 12.28 -14.32 10.53
N LYS A 409 12.28 -14.28 11.84
CA LYS A 409 11.30 -14.96 12.69
C LYS A 409 9.97 -14.22 12.80
N CYS A 410 9.87 -13.02 12.23
CA CYS A 410 8.67 -12.18 12.29
C CYS A 410 7.39 -12.94 11.94
N PRO A 411 7.30 -13.71 10.82
CA PRO A 411 6.06 -14.40 10.47
C PRO A 411 5.59 -15.41 11.52
N GLU A 412 6.51 -16.10 12.19
CA GLU A 412 6.20 -16.99 13.32
C GLU A 412 5.62 -16.22 14.51
N LEU A 413 6.25 -15.08 14.87
CA LEU A 413 5.81 -14.24 15.99
C LEU A 413 4.44 -13.62 15.72
N LEU A 414 4.16 -13.19 14.47
CA LEU A 414 2.84 -12.72 14.05
C LEU A 414 1.78 -13.82 14.20
N ALA A 415 2.07 -15.03 13.75
CA ALA A 415 1.15 -16.16 13.87
C ALA A 415 0.89 -16.54 15.34
N ASN A 416 1.91 -16.48 16.19
CA ASN A 416 1.80 -16.73 17.62
C ASN A 416 0.92 -15.67 18.31
N TYR A 417 1.06 -14.41 17.95
CA TYR A 417 0.24 -13.33 18.50
C TYR A 417 -1.22 -13.46 18.06
N CYS A 418 -1.49 -13.78 16.78
CA CYS A 418 -2.83 -14.12 16.31
C CYS A 418 -3.44 -15.27 17.16
N ASP A 419 -2.65 -16.32 17.45
CA ASP A 419 -3.12 -17.42 18.31
C ASP A 419 -3.45 -16.96 19.72
N MET A 420 -2.68 -16.05 20.29
CA MET A 420 -2.95 -15.49 21.62
C MET A 420 -4.27 -14.72 21.66
N LEU A 421 -4.62 -14.00 20.60
CA LEU A 421 -5.87 -13.24 20.47
C LEU A 421 -7.07 -14.15 20.19
N LEU A 422 -6.91 -15.12 19.30
CA LEU A 422 -7.99 -16.00 18.83
C LEU A 422 -8.28 -17.17 19.79
N ARG A 423 -7.37 -17.49 20.68
CA ARG A 423 -7.54 -18.59 21.67
C ARG A 423 -8.02 -18.03 23.00
N LYS A 424 -8.79 -18.82 23.78
CA LYS A 424 -9.23 -18.50 25.16
C LYS A 424 -8.02 -18.34 26.10
N THR A 425 -7.36 -17.18 26.07
CA THR A 425 -6.23 -16.80 26.91
C THR A 425 -6.66 -15.78 27.96
N PRO A 426 -5.81 -15.46 28.96
CA PRO A 426 -6.06 -14.31 29.83
C PRO A 426 -6.09 -12.98 29.06
N LEU A 427 -5.35 -12.87 27.96
CA LEU A 427 -5.37 -11.71 27.08
C LEU A 427 -6.70 -11.56 26.37
N SER A 428 -7.15 -12.56 25.59
CA SER A 428 -8.40 -12.51 24.86
C SER A 428 -9.64 -12.36 25.74
N LYS A 429 -9.61 -12.83 26.99
CA LYS A 429 -10.71 -12.69 27.96
C LYS A 429 -10.86 -11.28 28.53
N LYS A 430 -9.86 -10.42 28.38
CA LYS A 430 -9.89 -9.03 28.86
C LYS A 430 -10.34 -8.04 27.79
N LEU A 431 -10.33 -8.47 26.54
CA LEU A 431 -10.62 -7.66 25.36
C LEU A 431 -12.06 -7.91 24.88
N ALA A 432 -12.72 -6.88 24.38
CA ALA A 432 -13.97 -7.01 23.65
C ALA A 432 -13.72 -7.59 22.25
N SER A 433 -14.74 -8.12 21.59
CA SER A 433 -14.62 -8.72 20.24
C SER A 433 -14.09 -7.71 19.23
N GLU A 434 -14.57 -6.48 19.28
CA GLU A 434 -14.13 -5.39 18.40
C GLU A 434 -12.66 -5.01 18.62
N GLU A 435 -12.17 -5.08 19.85
CA GLU A 435 -10.77 -4.81 20.17
C GLU A 435 -9.86 -5.93 19.65
N ILE A 436 -10.32 -7.20 19.72
CA ILE A 436 -9.61 -8.35 19.14
C ILE A 436 -9.51 -8.19 17.62
N GLU A 437 -10.62 -7.82 16.96
CA GLU A 437 -10.63 -7.57 15.53
C GLU A 437 -9.68 -6.45 15.12
N ALA A 438 -9.70 -5.33 15.85
CA ALA A 438 -8.80 -4.20 15.58
C ALA A 438 -7.32 -4.64 15.67
N LYS A 439 -6.94 -5.35 16.73
CA LYS A 439 -5.58 -5.88 16.90
C LYS A 439 -5.20 -6.89 15.81
N LEU A 440 -6.12 -7.75 15.37
CA LEU A 440 -5.85 -8.67 14.26
C LEU A 440 -5.64 -7.93 12.93
N LYS A 441 -6.39 -6.88 12.65
CA LYS A 441 -6.21 -6.02 11.47
C LYS A 441 -4.85 -5.31 11.50
N GLU A 442 -4.40 -4.88 12.66
CA GLU A 442 -3.04 -4.34 12.87
C GLU A 442 -1.95 -5.38 12.57
N VAL A 443 -2.13 -6.63 13.03
CA VAL A 443 -1.20 -7.72 12.67
C VAL A 443 -1.16 -7.94 11.17
N LEU A 444 -2.32 -7.91 10.50
CA LEU A 444 -2.39 -8.06 9.05
C LEU A 444 -1.74 -6.90 8.29
N LEU A 445 -1.74 -5.68 8.88
CA LEU A 445 -0.98 -4.55 8.34
C LEU A 445 0.52 -4.87 8.29
N VAL A 446 1.09 -5.41 9.37
CA VAL A 446 2.50 -5.83 9.41
C VAL A 446 2.75 -6.99 8.43
N LEU A 447 1.82 -7.94 8.32
CA LEU A 447 1.92 -9.09 7.42
C LEU A 447 2.06 -8.70 5.93
N LYS A 448 1.53 -7.54 5.52
CA LYS A 448 1.72 -7.02 4.15
C LYS A 448 3.19 -6.84 3.81
N TYR A 449 4.03 -6.47 4.77
CA TYR A 449 5.46 -6.21 4.58
C TYR A 449 6.33 -7.45 4.73
N VAL A 450 5.79 -8.56 5.24
CA VAL A 450 6.51 -9.83 5.37
C VAL A 450 6.80 -10.43 4.00
N GLN A 451 8.04 -10.84 3.77
CA GLN A 451 8.47 -11.50 2.52
C GLN A 451 8.12 -12.99 2.48
N ASN A 452 8.38 -13.71 3.58
CA ASN A 452 8.18 -15.15 3.68
C ASN A 452 6.85 -15.45 4.37
N LYS A 453 5.74 -15.16 3.68
CA LYS A 453 4.38 -15.37 4.18
C LYS A 453 4.01 -16.84 4.35
N ASP A 454 4.69 -17.74 3.66
CA ASP A 454 4.53 -19.19 3.78
C ASP A 454 4.84 -19.70 5.20
N VAL A 455 5.80 -19.07 5.90
CA VAL A 455 6.09 -19.34 7.31
C VAL A 455 4.89 -18.97 8.18
N PHE A 456 4.32 -17.77 8.00
CA PHE A 456 3.08 -17.38 8.69
C PHE A 456 1.94 -18.35 8.40
N MET A 457 1.74 -18.70 7.13
CA MET A 457 0.69 -19.62 6.71
C MET A 457 0.79 -20.98 7.42
N ARG A 458 2.01 -21.48 7.55
CA ARG A 458 2.27 -22.76 8.21
C ARG A 458 1.93 -22.71 9.70
N TYR A 459 2.46 -21.74 10.43
CA TYR A 459 2.22 -21.59 11.86
C TYR A 459 0.77 -21.23 12.16
N HIS A 460 0.17 -20.30 11.41
CA HIS A 460 -1.23 -19.93 11.58
C HIS A 460 -2.17 -21.10 11.38
N LYS A 461 -1.95 -21.92 10.34
CA LYS A 461 -2.75 -23.13 10.10
C LYS A 461 -2.57 -24.16 11.23
N ALA A 462 -1.36 -24.36 11.72
CA ALA A 462 -1.11 -25.27 12.84
C ALA A 462 -1.84 -24.82 14.12
N HIS A 463 -1.82 -23.51 14.39
CA HIS A 463 -2.55 -22.93 15.51
C HIS A 463 -4.07 -23.06 15.34
N LEU A 464 -4.59 -22.76 14.15
CA LEU A 464 -6.03 -22.92 13.84
C LEU A 464 -6.46 -24.39 14.00
N THR A 465 -5.68 -25.32 13.47
CA THR A 465 -5.91 -26.76 13.65
C THR A 465 -6.10 -27.11 15.13
N ARG A 466 -5.20 -26.59 15.97
CA ARG A 466 -5.26 -26.81 17.41
C ARG A 466 -6.50 -26.19 18.03
N ARG A 467 -6.84 -24.95 17.68
CA ARG A 467 -8.01 -24.26 18.24
C ARG A 467 -9.32 -24.97 17.91
N LEU A 468 -9.46 -25.38 16.64
CA LEU A 468 -10.66 -26.08 16.17
C LEU A 468 -10.80 -27.49 16.73
N ILE A 469 -9.71 -28.23 16.87
CA ILE A 469 -9.75 -29.60 17.44
C ILE A 469 -10.05 -29.57 18.94
N LEU A 470 -9.45 -28.62 19.66
CA LEU A 470 -9.62 -28.55 21.13
C LEU A 470 -10.78 -27.67 21.56
N ASP A 471 -11.55 -27.08 20.65
CA ASP A 471 -12.65 -26.13 20.90
C ASP A 471 -12.27 -25.00 21.86
N ILE A 472 -11.06 -24.43 21.63
CA ILE A 472 -10.48 -23.37 22.47
C ILE A 472 -10.46 -22.01 21.78
N SER A 473 -11.14 -21.83 20.66
CA SER A 473 -11.32 -20.54 20.02
C SER A 473 -12.09 -19.58 20.92
N ALA A 474 -11.65 -18.34 21.00
CA ALA A 474 -12.28 -17.31 21.81
C ALA A 474 -13.66 -16.96 21.25
N ASP A 475 -13.73 -16.77 19.94
CA ASP A 475 -14.92 -16.43 19.19
C ASP A 475 -14.87 -17.09 17.80
N SER A 476 -15.95 -17.77 17.41
CA SER A 476 -16.01 -18.49 16.13
C SER A 476 -16.21 -17.55 14.94
N GLU A 477 -16.92 -16.44 15.14
CA GLU A 477 -17.18 -15.46 14.11
C GLU A 477 -15.89 -14.71 13.72
N ILE A 478 -15.10 -14.29 14.71
CA ILE A 478 -13.80 -13.64 14.47
C ILE A 478 -12.82 -14.58 13.75
N GLU A 479 -12.87 -15.89 14.08
CA GLU A 479 -12.06 -16.89 13.39
C GLU A 479 -12.41 -16.99 11.89
N GLU A 480 -13.70 -16.98 11.54
CA GLU A 480 -14.16 -17.00 10.15
C GLU A 480 -13.83 -15.67 9.44
N ASN A 481 -14.04 -14.54 10.11
CA ASN A 481 -13.68 -13.22 9.60
C ASN A 481 -12.18 -13.11 9.31
N MET A 482 -11.32 -13.70 10.13
CA MET A 482 -9.86 -13.73 9.90
C MET A 482 -9.51 -14.38 8.57
N VAL A 483 -10.26 -15.39 8.12
CA VAL A 483 -10.02 -16.04 6.81
C VAL A 483 -10.31 -15.08 5.65
N GLU A 484 -11.40 -14.28 5.77
CA GLU A 484 -11.70 -13.27 4.75
C GLU A 484 -10.67 -12.15 4.73
N TRP A 485 -10.24 -11.66 5.89
CA TRP A 485 -9.18 -10.64 5.95
C TRP A 485 -7.84 -11.14 5.39
N LEU A 486 -7.51 -12.41 5.58
CA LEU A 486 -6.34 -13.03 4.94
C LEU A 486 -6.46 -13.03 3.41
N ARG A 487 -7.68 -13.19 2.88
CA ARG A 487 -7.94 -13.08 1.43
C ARG A 487 -7.72 -11.66 0.93
N GLU A 488 -8.23 -10.66 1.67
CA GLU A 488 -8.07 -9.23 1.34
C GLU A 488 -6.61 -8.78 1.36
N VAL A 489 -5.80 -9.32 2.25
CA VAL A 489 -4.34 -9.05 2.32
C VAL A 489 -3.57 -9.71 1.17
N GLY A 490 -4.25 -10.50 0.32
CA GLY A 490 -3.64 -11.13 -0.85
C GLY A 490 -2.90 -12.43 -0.54
N MET A 491 -3.32 -13.17 0.49
CA MET A 491 -2.78 -14.51 0.74
C MET A 491 -3.20 -15.47 -0.38
N PRO A 492 -2.40 -16.51 -0.69
CA PRO A 492 -2.70 -17.45 -1.76
C PRO A 492 -4.08 -18.10 -1.60
N ALA A 493 -4.88 -18.12 -2.67
CA ALA A 493 -6.25 -18.64 -2.66
C ALA A 493 -6.32 -20.09 -2.18
N ASP A 494 -5.37 -20.95 -2.57
CA ASP A 494 -5.28 -22.34 -2.11
C ASP A 494 -5.21 -22.45 -0.59
N TYR A 495 -4.46 -21.55 0.04
CA TYR A 495 -4.32 -21.51 1.49
C TYR A 495 -5.63 -21.10 2.15
N VAL A 496 -6.21 -19.98 1.72
CA VAL A 496 -7.46 -19.44 2.26
C VAL A 496 -8.60 -20.45 2.08
N ASN A 497 -8.70 -21.09 0.93
CA ASN A 497 -9.71 -22.13 0.67
C ASN A 497 -9.53 -23.36 1.58
N LYS A 498 -8.28 -23.72 1.92
CA LYS A 498 -8.04 -24.80 2.90
C LYS A 498 -8.51 -24.42 4.29
N LEU A 499 -8.30 -23.18 4.74
CA LEU A 499 -8.80 -22.70 6.02
C LEU A 499 -10.33 -22.70 6.04
N ALA A 500 -10.99 -22.17 5.02
CA ALA A 500 -12.45 -22.19 4.89
C ALA A 500 -13.01 -23.61 4.93
N ARG A 501 -12.32 -24.56 4.27
CA ARG A 501 -12.69 -25.97 4.32
C ARG A 501 -12.59 -26.57 5.71
N MET A 502 -11.61 -26.13 6.51
CA MET A 502 -11.47 -26.61 7.89
C MET A 502 -12.69 -26.24 8.74
N PHE A 503 -13.23 -25.03 8.61
CA PHE A 503 -14.46 -24.62 9.29
C PHE A 503 -15.66 -25.44 8.80
N GLN A 504 -15.78 -25.65 7.50
CA GLN A 504 -16.84 -26.48 6.94
C GLN A 504 -16.79 -27.92 7.48
N ASP A 505 -15.60 -28.53 7.59
CA ASP A 505 -15.44 -29.88 8.15
C ASP A 505 -15.89 -29.95 9.61
N ILE A 506 -15.64 -28.91 10.42
CA ILE A 506 -16.12 -28.83 11.80
C ILE A 506 -17.65 -28.79 11.84
N LYS A 507 -18.29 -27.90 11.06
CA LYS A 507 -19.76 -27.78 11.00
C LYS A 507 -20.41 -29.13 10.57
N VAL A 508 -19.86 -29.75 9.52
CA VAL A 508 -20.35 -31.08 9.06
C VAL A 508 -20.14 -32.17 10.11
N SER A 509 -19.03 -32.08 10.87
CA SER A 509 -18.77 -33.04 11.96
C SER A 509 -19.76 -32.91 13.11
N GLU A 510 -20.21 -31.70 13.43
CA GLU A 510 -21.22 -31.46 14.45
C GLU A 510 -22.56 -32.13 14.06
N ASP A 511 -23.01 -31.95 12.83
CA ASP A 511 -24.22 -32.56 12.28
C ASP A 511 -24.12 -34.11 12.30
N LEU A 512 -22.99 -34.65 11.83
CA LEU A 512 -22.73 -36.08 11.83
C LEU A 512 -22.73 -36.68 13.24
N ASN A 513 -22.19 -35.96 14.18
CA ASN A 513 -22.10 -36.38 15.58
C ASN A 513 -23.47 -36.41 16.23
N GLN A 514 -24.32 -35.44 15.96
CA GLN A 514 -25.69 -35.40 16.42
C GLN A 514 -26.48 -36.57 15.82
N ASN A 515 -26.40 -36.78 14.53
CA ASN A 515 -27.06 -37.88 13.82
C ASN A 515 -26.61 -39.27 14.34
N PHE A 516 -25.31 -39.41 14.63
CA PHE A 516 -24.78 -40.67 15.23
C PHE A 516 -25.40 -40.92 16.61
N LYS A 517 -25.45 -39.93 17.49
CA LYS A 517 -26.04 -40.03 18.83
C LYS A 517 -27.52 -40.34 18.79
N GLU A 518 -28.26 -39.71 17.88
CA GLU A 518 -29.71 -40.00 17.70
C GLU A 518 -29.94 -41.41 17.18
N CYS A 519 -29.17 -41.85 16.17
CA CYS A 519 -29.28 -43.20 15.62
C CYS A 519 -28.98 -44.28 16.67
N HIS A 520 -27.96 -44.03 17.51
CA HIS A 520 -27.59 -44.94 18.59
C HIS A 520 -28.65 -45.01 19.69
N LYS A 521 -29.32 -43.91 20.03
CA LYS A 521 -30.46 -43.89 20.96
C LYS A 521 -31.66 -44.68 20.41
N HIS A 522 -32.00 -44.48 19.14
CA HIS A 522 -33.11 -45.20 18.49
C HIS A 522 -32.86 -46.70 18.40
N ASN A 523 -31.64 -47.12 18.04
CA ASN A 523 -31.29 -48.55 17.98
C ASN A 523 -31.39 -49.22 19.35
N LYS A 524 -31.00 -48.54 20.43
CA LYS A 524 -31.14 -49.08 21.78
C LYS A 524 -32.59 -49.17 22.26
N VAL A 525 -33.43 -48.22 21.90
CA VAL A 525 -34.89 -48.26 22.18
C VAL A 525 -35.55 -49.41 21.41
N ALA A 526 -35.15 -49.61 20.14
CA ALA A 526 -35.67 -50.73 19.35
C ALA A 526 -35.23 -52.09 19.89
N LEU A 527 -34.00 -52.25 20.38
CA LEU A 527 -33.51 -53.50 21.00
C LEU A 527 -34.11 -53.73 22.38
N SER A 528 -34.42 -52.70 23.15
CA SER A 528 -35.14 -52.82 24.42
C SER A 528 -36.65 -53.04 24.25
N GLY A 529 -37.21 -52.69 23.10
CA GLY A 529 -38.60 -52.92 22.70
C GLY A 529 -38.91 -54.30 22.10
N GLN A 530 -37.93 -55.09 21.70
CA GLN A 530 -38.09 -56.43 21.10
C GLN A 530 -38.26 -57.52 22.08
N GLY A 531 -38.54 -57.26 23.38
CA GLY A 531 -38.95 -58.27 24.43
C GLY A 531 -40.40 -58.63 24.40
N VAL A 532 -41.26 -58.11 23.54
CA VAL A 532 -42.66 -58.55 23.40
C VAL A 532 -43.18 -58.23 21.99
N ARG A 533 -43.58 -59.37 21.32
CA ARG A 533 -44.45 -59.45 20.13
C ARG A 533 -43.91 -59.10 18.76
N GLY A 534 -43.98 -60.16 17.97
CA GLY A 534 -43.76 -60.14 16.54
C GLY A 534 -44.96 -59.64 15.74
N LEU A 535 -44.63 -59.56 14.40
CA LEU A 535 -45.51 -59.41 13.22
C LEU A 535 -46.05 -58.00 12.91
N SER A 536 -45.60 -57.44 11.89
CA SER A 536 -46.16 -57.41 10.51
C SER A 536 -45.89 -56.10 9.75
N LEU A 537 -45.54 -56.35 8.55
CA LEU A 537 -45.84 -55.61 7.29
C LEU A 537 -45.07 -54.29 6.87
N MET A 538 -44.44 -54.55 5.78
CA MET A 538 -44.05 -53.63 4.68
C MET A 538 -44.92 -52.40 4.49
N GLU A 539 -44.32 -51.28 4.17
CA GLU A 539 -44.57 -50.67 2.83
C GLU A 539 -43.57 -49.57 2.44
N LYS A 540 -43.41 -49.49 1.13
CA LYS A 540 -42.51 -48.69 0.36
C LYS A 540 -42.83 -47.18 0.37
N SER A 541 -41.83 -46.31 0.27
CA SER A 541 -41.94 -45.29 -0.80
C SER A 541 -40.53 -44.75 -1.19
N ARG A 542 -40.33 -44.87 -2.48
CA ARG A 542 -39.22 -44.24 -3.24
C ARG A 542 -39.49 -42.75 -3.37
N SER A 543 -38.46 -41.92 -3.24
CA SER A 543 -38.35 -40.75 -4.10
C SER A 543 -36.88 -40.45 -4.37
N SER A 544 -36.63 -40.39 -5.64
CA SER A 544 -35.37 -40.10 -6.31
C SER A 544 -35.03 -38.62 -6.29
N SER A 545 -33.77 -38.26 -6.10
CA SER A 545 -33.19 -37.17 -6.83
C SER A 545 -31.71 -37.44 -7.12
N ARG A 546 -31.47 -37.61 -8.41
CA ARG A 546 -30.11 -37.67 -8.99
C ARG A 546 -29.47 -36.29 -8.90
N GLN A 547 -28.26 -36.22 -8.39
CA GLN A 547 -27.27 -35.26 -8.90
C GLN A 547 -25.89 -35.93 -8.96
N SER A 548 -25.33 -35.84 -10.17
CA SER A 548 -24.03 -36.33 -10.57
C SER A 548 -22.90 -35.52 -9.93
N GLY A 549 -22.02 -36.14 -9.20
CA GLY A 549 -20.78 -35.53 -8.67
C GLY A 549 -19.60 -36.44 -8.89
N LYS A 550 -18.60 -35.95 -9.59
CA LYS A 550 -17.36 -36.60 -9.97
C LYS A 550 -16.63 -37.23 -8.78
N HIS A 551 -16.25 -38.48 -8.92
CA HIS A 551 -15.47 -39.24 -7.95
C HIS A 551 -14.07 -38.68 -7.76
N VAL A 552 -13.81 -38.06 -6.60
CA VAL A 552 -12.46 -37.85 -6.07
C VAL A 552 -12.37 -38.69 -4.79
N LYS A 553 -11.53 -39.71 -4.80
CA LYS A 553 -11.22 -40.51 -3.60
C LYS A 553 -10.54 -39.59 -2.58
N LYS A 554 -11.25 -39.21 -1.52
CA LYS A 554 -10.73 -38.42 -0.41
C LYS A 554 -10.66 -39.29 0.83
N ASN A 555 -9.47 -39.44 1.39
CA ASN A 555 -9.26 -40.02 2.70
C ASN A 555 -9.72 -39.02 3.76
N GLN A 556 -10.46 -39.44 4.72
CA GLN A 556 -10.91 -38.61 5.84
C GLN A 556 -10.33 -39.15 7.16
N PHE A 557 -10.00 -38.23 8.07
CA PHE A 557 -9.47 -38.53 9.38
C PHE A 557 -10.58 -38.33 10.42
N ALA A 558 -10.69 -39.27 11.36
CA ALA A 558 -11.62 -39.13 12.43
C ALA A 558 -10.88 -38.94 13.77
N TYR A 559 -11.38 -38.04 14.59
CA TYR A 559 -10.82 -37.72 15.89
C TYR A 559 -11.83 -38.06 16.99
N LEU A 560 -11.36 -38.66 18.07
CA LEU A 560 -12.12 -38.88 19.26
C LEU A 560 -12.17 -37.63 20.16
N PRO A 561 -13.21 -37.38 20.87
CA PRO A 561 -13.72 -36.08 21.22
C PRO A 561 -13.47 -35.58 22.63
N LYS A 562 -13.90 -34.34 22.88
CA LYS A 562 -14.25 -33.78 24.18
C LYS A 562 -15.67 -34.10 24.54
N GLY A 563 -15.84 -34.88 25.59
CA GLY A 563 -17.11 -34.96 26.30
C GLY A 563 -17.08 -34.16 27.61
N PRO A 564 -18.22 -33.66 28.10
CA PRO A 564 -18.24 -32.95 29.36
C PRO A 564 -18.08 -33.87 30.61
N ARG A 565 -18.03 -35.17 30.42
CA ARG A 565 -17.80 -36.11 31.53
C ARG A 565 -17.06 -37.34 31.03
N GLY A 566 -15.80 -37.43 31.40
CA GLY A 566 -14.88 -38.46 30.97
C GLY A 566 -14.97 -39.77 31.78
N LEU A 567 -14.08 -40.71 31.44
CA LEU A 567 -13.83 -41.93 32.16
C LEU A 567 -13.54 -41.65 33.63
N VAL A 568 -14.17 -42.47 34.50
CA VAL A 568 -13.98 -42.36 35.96
C VAL A 568 -13.01 -43.43 36.40
N ILE A 569 -11.81 -43.03 36.87
CA ILE A 569 -10.94 -43.93 37.62
C ILE A 569 -11.54 -44.00 39.06
N ARG A 570 -12.28 -45.06 39.39
CA ARG A 570 -12.80 -45.30 40.73
C ARG A 570 -11.93 -46.31 41.47
N PRO A 571 -11.60 -46.09 42.74
CA PRO A 571 -11.16 -47.20 43.58
C PRO A 571 -12.32 -48.17 43.79
N HIS A 572 -12.02 -49.44 43.76
CA HIS A 572 -12.99 -50.52 43.90
C HIS A 572 -13.95 -50.31 45.10
N GLN A 573 -15.24 -50.13 44.84
CA GLN A 573 -16.29 -50.50 45.81
C GLN A 573 -17.04 -51.68 45.20
N GLU A 574 -17.02 -52.81 45.90
CA GLU A 574 -17.83 -53.94 45.57
C GLU A 574 -19.31 -53.52 45.67
N ASP A 575 -19.95 -53.39 44.51
CA ASP A 575 -21.42 -53.49 44.41
C ASP A 575 -21.72 -54.12 43.07
N GLY A 576 -22.19 -55.35 43.19
CA GLY A 576 -22.69 -56.12 42.05
C GLY A 576 -23.96 -55.51 41.52
N GLY A 577 -23.95 -55.10 40.29
CA GLY A 577 -25.15 -54.72 39.57
C GLY A 577 -24.98 -53.78 38.39
N GLN A 578 -25.13 -54.31 37.23
CA GLN A 578 -25.58 -53.73 35.99
C GLN A 578 -24.64 -52.90 35.17
N ASN A 579 -23.90 -53.55 34.27
CA ASN A 579 -23.14 -52.99 33.13
C ASN A 579 -23.99 -52.33 32.03
N ARG A 580 -25.32 -52.23 32.15
CA ARG A 580 -26.22 -51.73 31.08
C ARG A 580 -26.40 -50.22 31.03
N GLY A 581 -26.08 -49.49 32.11
CA GLY A 581 -26.21 -48.04 32.18
C GLY A 581 -25.00 -47.27 31.69
N GLN A 582 -23.79 -47.84 31.70
CA GLN A 582 -22.54 -47.16 31.41
C GLN A 582 -22.32 -46.89 29.90
N SER A 583 -22.78 -47.80 29.03
CA SER A 583 -22.61 -47.66 27.57
C SER A 583 -23.47 -46.53 26.97
N ALA A 584 -24.64 -46.22 27.52
CA ALA A 584 -25.46 -45.11 27.06
C ALA A 584 -24.85 -43.73 27.42
N LEU A 585 -24.24 -43.64 28.60
CA LEU A 585 -23.54 -42.42 29.06
C LEU A 585 -22.25 -42.12 28.27
N LEU A 586 -21.55 -43.14 27.80
CA LEU A 586 -20.32 -42.97 27.03
C LEU A 586 -20.59 -42.37 25.66
N THR A 587 -21.59 -42.88 24.92
CA THR A 587 -21.93 -42.35 23.58
C THR A 587 -22.35 -40.87 23.61
N ASP A 588 -23.07 -40.46 24.65
CA ASP A 588 -23.43 -39.04 24.82
C ASP A 588 -22.24 -38.17 25.15
N SER A 589 -21.20 -38.73 25.76
CA SER A 589 -19.95 -38.03 26.13
C SER A 589 -18.94 -37.98 25.01
N VAL A 590 -19.14 -38.77 23.94
CA VAL A 590 -18.22 -38.85 22.80
C VAL A 590 -18.59 -37.80 21.74
N ASN A 591 -17.57 -37.18 21.14
CA ASN A 591 -17.69 -36.19 20.10
C ASN A 591 -16.69 -36.50 18.98
N ILE A 592 -17.12 -36.76 17.78
CA ILE A 592 -16.30 -37.23 16.69
C ILE A 592 -16.16 -36.15 15.64
N LYS A 593 -14.93 -35.80 15.30
CA LYS A 593 -14.61 -34.82 14.23
C LYS A 593 -14.07 -35.57 13.02
N ILE A 594 -14.80 -35.48 11.91
CA ILE A 594 -14.40 -36.09 10.62
C ILE A 594 -13.88 -35.03 9.70
N LEU A 595 -12.60 -35.13 9.35
CA LEU A 595 -11.82 -34.07 8.75
C LEU A 595 -11.25 -34.50 7.39
N ASN A 596 -11.18 -33.57 6.45
CA ASN A 596 -10.62 -33.82 5.12
C ASN A 596 -9.09 -33.81 5.16
N ALA A 597 -8.45 -34.92 4.81
CA ALA A 597 -7.00 -35.07 4.80
C ALA A 597 -6.25 -34.01 3.98
N GLY A 598 -6.85 -33.46 2.91
CA GLY A 598 -6.24 -32.45 2.07
C GLY A 598 -6.22 -31.05 2.66
N ALA A 599 -7.15 -30.74 3.57
CA ALA A 599 -7.24 -29.43 4.23
C ALA A 599 -6.45 -29.39 5.54
N TRP A 600 -6.46 -30.44 6.32
CA TRP A 600 -5.82 -30.53 7.64
C TRP A 600 -4.35 -30.94 7.51
N SER A 601 -3.58 -30.85 8.60
CA SER A 601 -2.13 -31.10 8.55
C SER A 601 -1.80 -32.57 8.28
N ARG A 602 -0.72 -32.80 7.57
CA ARG A 602 -0.20 -34.11 7.23
C ARG A 602 0.66 -34.66 8.36
N SER A 603 0.10 -35.11 9.46
CA SER A 603 0.87 -36.03 10.30
C SER A 603 0.79 -37.43 9.68
N SER A 604 1.90 -37.87 9.11
CA SER A 604 1.97 -39.13 8.37
C SER A 604 2.17 -40.36 9.25
N GLU A 605 2.60 -40.16 10.49
CA GLU A 605 2.85 -41.28 11.40
C GLU A 605 1.56 -41.71 12.10
N LYS A 606 1.13 -42.92 11.80
CA LYS A 606 0.13 -43.62 12.59
C LYS A 606 0.80 -44.12 13.85
N VAL A 607 0.60 -43.42 14.95
CA VAL A 607 0.98 -43.92 16.26
C VAL A 607 -0.14 -44.79 16.76
N PHE A 608 0.14 -46.06 16.89
CA PHE A 608 -0.81 -47.03 17.49
C PHE A 608 -0.82 -46.86 19.02
N VAL A 609 -1.97 -47.02 19.60
CA VAL A 609 -2.18 -47.02 21.05
C VAL A 609 -3.38 -47.95 21.38
N SER A 610 -3.18 -48.82 22.36
CA SER A 610 -4.28 -49.62 22.90
C SER A 610 -5.15 -48.73 23.78
N LEU A 611 -6.41 -48.63 23.43
CA LEU A 611 -7.39 -47.83 24.16
C LEU A 611 -8.13 -48.68 25.21
N PRO A 612 -8.80 -48.08 26.20
CA PRO A 612 -9.76 -48.78 27.04
C PRO A 612 -10.83 -49.47 26.20
N THR A 613 -11.22 -50.69 26.61
CA THR A 613 -12.16 -51.55 25.87
C THR A 613 -13.46 -50.82 25.50
N GLU A 614 -13.95 -49.96 26.40
CA GLU A 614 -15.17 -49.19 26.17
C GLU A 614 -15.05 -48.20 24.98
N LEU A 615 -13.86 -47.68 24.73
CA LEU A 615 -13.57 -46.80 23.58
C LEU A 615 -13.28 -47.63 22.33
N GLU A 616 -12.60 -48.77 22.46
CA GLU A 616 -12.33 -49.67 21.34
C GLU A 616 -13.61 -50.21 20.73
N ASP A 617 -14.60 -50.56 21.55
CA ASP A 617 -15.91 -51.05 21.11
C ASP A 617 -16.73 -50.02 20.35
N LEU A 618 -16.52 -48.75 20.64
CA LEU A 618 -17.19 -47.63 19.95
C LEU A 618 -16.65 -47.38 18.52
N ILE A 619 -15.38 -47.68 18.25
CA ILE A 619 -14.72 -47.43 16.97
C ILE A 619 -15.46 -48.12 15.81
N PRO A 620 -15.72 -49.45 15.83
CA PRO A 620 -16.49 -50.12 14.78
C PRO A 620 -17.89 -49.56 14.58
N GLU A 621 -18.58 -49.19 15.66
CA GLU A 621 -19.92 -48.61 15.55
C GLU A 621 -19.95 -47.32 14.77
N VAL A 622 -18.95 -46.44 14.99
CA VAL A 622 -18.76 -45.18 14.25
C VAL A 622 -18.40 -45.46 12.81
N GLU A 623 -17.48 -46.37 12.56
CA GLU A 623 -17.07 -46.73 11.20
C GLU A 623 -18.25 -47.30 10.38
N ASP A 624 -19.07 -48.14 10.96
CA ASP A 624 -20.22 -48.72 10.28
C ASP A 624 -21.33 -47.69 10.04
N PHE A 625 -21.56 -46.77 10.98
CA PHE A 625 -22.48 -45.66 10.78
C PHE A 625 -21.97 -44.76 9.61
N TYR A 626 -20.67 -44.48 9.59
CA TYR A 626 -20.09 -43.62 8.53
C TYR A 626 -20.12 -44.31 7.16
N LYS A 627 -19.81 -45.59 7.09
CA LYS A 627 -19.87 -46.42 5.85
C LYS A 627 -21.28 -46.49 5.27
N LYS A 628 -22.33 -46.59 6.12
CA LYS A 628 -23.72 -46.57 5.70
C LYS A 628 -24.11 -45.28 5.00
N ASN A 629 -23.58 -44.14 5.48
CA ASN A 629 -23.88 -42.81 4.96
C ASN A 629 -22.95 -42.35 3.82
N HIS A 630 -21.74 -42.94 3.69
CA HIS A 630 -20.71 -42.51 2.78
C HIS A 630 -20.00 -43.70 2.12
N SER A 631 -20.46 -44.09 0.93
CA SER A 631 -19.83 -45.15 0.16
C SER A 631 -18.47 -44.68 -0.44
N GLY A 632 -17.47 -45.56 -0.47
CA GLY A 632 -16.17 -45.35 -1.11
C GLY A 632 -15.19 -44.43 -0.32
N ARG A 633 -15.51 -44.14 0.95
CA ARG A 633 -14.65 -43.38 1.84
C ARG A 633 -14.06 -44.27 2.92
N LYS A 634 -12.81 -43.98 3.35
CA LYS A 634 -12.11 -44.69 4.40
C LYS A 634 -11.78 -43.73 5.53
N LEU A 635 -12.11 -44.11 6.77
CA LEU A 635 -11.71 -43.41 7.99
C LEU A 635 -10.31 -43.87 8.44
N HIS A 636 -9.57 -42.94 9.01
CA HIS A 636 -8.34 -43.18 9.73
C HIS A 636 -8.40 -42.47 11.06
N TRP A 637 -8.20 -43.19 12.14
CA TRP A 637 -8.19 -42.65 13.50
C TRP A 637 -6.86 -41.97 13.79
N HIS A 638 -6.90 -40.79 14.40
CA HIS A 638 -5.71 -39.97 14.68
C HIS A 638 -5.58 -39.69 16.18
N HIS A 639 -5.13 -40.73 16.94
CA HIS A 639 -5.06 -40.69 18.40
C HIS A 639 -4.12 -39.63 18.95
N LEU A 640 -3.07 -39.22 18.20
CA LEU A 640 -2.14 -38.17 18.59
C LEU A 640 -2.83 -36.82 18.84
N MET A 641 -3.90 -36.54 18.10
CA MET A 641 -4.65 -35.29 18.21
C MET A 641 -5.98 -35.44 19.01
N SER A 642 -6.27 -36.64 19.49
CA SER A 642 -7.44 -36.91 20.30
C SER A 642 -7.18 -36.59 21.78
N ASN A 643 -8.21 -36.14 22.46
CA ASN A 643 -8.12 -35.80 23.88
C ASN A 643 -9.45 -36.13 24.60
N GLY A 644 -9.40 -36.15 25.91
CA GLY A 644 -10.54 -36.39 26.71
C GLY A 644 -10.46 -35.79 28.12
N ILE A 645 -11.51 -35.95 28.89
CA ILE A 645 -11.54 -35.55 30.28
C ILE A 645 -11.79 -36.83 31.11
N ILE A 646 -10.89 -37.09 32.06
CA ILE A 646 -11.06 -38.17 33.02
C ILE A 646 -11.30 -37.59 34.41
N THR A 647 -12.20 -38.24 35.18
CA THR A 647 -12.35 -37.92 36.58
C THR A 647 -11.41 -38.78 37.40
N PHE A 648 -10.42 -38.10 37.98
CA PHE A 648 -9.40 -38.70 38.84
C PHE A 648 -9.83 -38.54 40.31
N LYS A 649 -9.99 -39.64 41.03
CA LYS A 649 -10.35 -39.64 42.42
C LYS A 649 -9.29 -40.33 43.26
N ASN A 650 -8.80 -39.63 44.29
CA ASN A 650 -7.86 -40.15 45.25
C ASN A 650 -8.34 -39.85 46.71
N GLU A 651 -7.46 -40.11 47.70
CA GLU A 651 -7.78 -39.90 49.11
C GLU A 651 -7.99 -38.42 49.48
N VAL A 652 -7.38 -37.48 48.73
CA VAL A 652 -7.48 -36.05 48.99
C VAL A 652 -8.72 -35.41 48.36
N GLY A 653 -9.12 -35.87 47.15
CA GLY A 653 -10.22 -35.23 46.43
C GLY A 653 -10.55 -35.85 45.08
N GLN A 654 -11.38 -35.15 44.34
CA GLN A 654 -11.80 -35.51 42.97
C GLN A 654 -11.49 -34.41 41.99
N TYR A 655 -10.81 -34.74 40.91
CA TYR A 655 -10.30 -33.80 39.93
C TYR A 655 -10.67 -34.22 38.51
N ASP A 656 -11.09 -33.28 37.69
CA ASP A 656 -11.28 -33.52 36.27
C ASP A 656 -9.98 -33.16 35.54
N LEU A 657 -9.33 -34.17 34.96
CA LEU A 657 -8.07 -34.01 34.21
C LEU A 657 -8.39 -34.01 32.72
N GLU A 658 -8.08 -32.88 32.05
CA GLU A 658 -8.03 -32.83 30.58
C GLU A 658 -6.71 -33.47 30.16
N VAL A 659 -6.80 -34.57 29.43
CA VAL A 659 -5.66 -35.41 29.04
C VAL A 659 -5.62 -35.70 27.55
N THR A 660 -4.47 -36.03 27.03
CA THR A 660 -4.30 -36.59 25.69
C THR A 660 -4.79 -38.05 25.70
N THR A 661 -5.09 -38.60 24.52
CA THR A 661 -5.43 -40.01 24.40
C THR A 661 -4.29 -40.91 24.93
N PHE A 662 -3.03 -40.53 24.74
CA PHE A 662 -1.91 -41.30 25.28
C PHE A 662 -1.78 -41.21 26.81
N GLN A 663 -2.00 -40.02 27.38
CA GLN A 663 -2.07 -39.86 28.83
C GLN A 663 -3.26 -40.64 29.40
N LEU A 664 -4.41 -40.66 28.69
CA LEU A 664 -5.56 -41.42 29.07
C LEU A 664 -5.29 -42.91 29.08
N ALA A 665 -4.70 -43.46 28.02
CA ALA A 665 -4.32 -44.89 27.95
C ALA A 665 -3.35 -45.28 29.07
N VAL A 666 -2.36 -44.45 29.36
CA VAL A 666 -1.45 -44.68 30.48
C VAL A 666 -2.14 -44.66 31.83
N LEU A 667 -2.95 -43.64 32.10
CA LEU A 667 -3.65 -43.52 33.39
C LEU A 667 -4.70 -44.59 33.60
N PHE A 668 -5.27 -45.09 32.52
CA PHE A 668 -6.27 -46.16 32.57
C PHE A 668 -5.70 -47.52 33.05
N ALA A 669 -4.38 -47.72 32.94
CA ALA A 669 -3.68 -48.88 33.49
C ALA A 669 -3.92 -49.07 35.00
N TRP A 670 -4.27 -47.98 35.73
CA TRP A 670 -4.57 -48.01 37.15
C TRP A 670 -6.08 -48.04 37.49
N ASN A 671 -6.97 -48.07 36.47
CA ASN A 671 -8.41 -47.94 36.70
C ASN A 671 -8.98 -48.99 37.69
N GLN A 672 -8.48 -50.23 37.59
CA GLN A 672 -8.91 -51.32 38.46
C GLN A 672 -7.92 -51.61 39.61
N ARG A 673 -6.73 -51.02 39.62
CA ARG A 673 -5.64 -51.28 40.56
C ARG A 673 -4.88 -50.01 40.98
N PRO A 674 -5.58 -49.08 41.66
CA PRO A 674 -5.10 -47.72 41.89
C PRO A 674 -3.86 -47.61 42.82
N ARG A 675 -3.57 -48.67 43.59
CA ARG A 675 -2.38 -48.69 44.49
C ARG A 675 -1.23 -49.52 43.97
N GLU A 676 -1.32 -50.13 42.79
CA GLU A 676 -0.32 -50.99 42.24
C GLU A 676 0.84 -50.16 41.68
N ARG A 677 2.09 -50.68 41.80
CA ARG A 677 3.26 -50.12 41.13
C ARG A 677 3.48 -50.87 39.84
N ILE A 678 3.47 -50.17 38.72
CA ILE A 678 3.57 -50.76 37.38
C ILE A 678 4.91 -50.35 36.77
N SER A 679 5.67 -51.33 36.24
CA SER A 679 6.95 -51.07 35.57
C SER A 679 6.75 -50.40 34.23
N PHE A 680 7.80 -49.71 33.76
CA PHE A 680 7.81 -49.06 32.41
C PHE A 680 7.49 -50.10 31.33
N GLU A 681 8.06 -51.32 31.42
CA GLU A 681 7.82 -52.39 30.46
C GLU A 681 6.37 -52.82 30.43
N ASN A 682 5.75 -53.00 31.59
CA ASN A 682 4.34 -53.36 31.69
C ASN A 682 3.43 -52.27 31.15
N LEU A 683 3.77 -50.99 31.37
CA LEU A 683 3.02 -49.87 30.77
C LEU A 683 3.16 -49.86 29.26
N LYS A 684 4.36 -50.19 28.73
CA LYS A 684 4.60 -50.30 27.31
C LYS A 684 3.76 -51.40 26.67
N LEU A 685 3.71 -52.53 27.29
CA LEU A 685 2.86 -53.66 26.86
C LEU A 685 1.36 -53.35 26.94
N ALA A 686 0.91 -52.68 28.02
CA ALA A 686 -0.50 -52.36 28.24
C ALA A 686 -1.02 -51.26 27.29
N THR A 687 -0.17 -50.33 26.87
CA THR A 687 -0.55 -49.19 26.04
C THR A 687 -0.17 -49.35 24.56
N GLU A 688 0.71 -50.27 24.27
CA GLU A 688 1.32 -50.50 22.92
C GLU A 688 1.92 -49.21 22.31
N LEU A 689 2.26 -48.22 23.12
CA LEU A 689 2.89 -47.00 22.70
C LEU A 689 4.36 -47.25 22.30
N PRO A 690 4.82 -46.59 21.25
CA PRO A 690 6.24 -46.53 20.94
C PRO A 690 7.04 -45.99 22.12
N ASP A 691 8.25 -46.48 22.36
CA ASP A 691 9.12 -46.16 23.50
C ASP A 691 9.29 -44.64 23.71
N ALA A 692 9.56 -43.90 22.66
CA ALA A 692 9.71 -42.44 22.71
C ALA A 692 8.43 -41.71 23.14
N GLU A 693 7.28 -42.15 22.67
CA GLU A 693 5.99 -41.55 23.00
C GLU A 693 5.56 -41.90 24.44
N LEU A 694 5.80 -43.14 24.88
CA LEU A 694 5.54 -43.54 26.25
C LEU A 694 6.40 -42.75 27.24
N ARG A 695 7.72 -42.63 27.00
CA ARG A 695 8.61 -41.83 27.85
C ARG A 695 8.13 -40.38 27.97
N ARG A 696 7.78 -39.79 26.87
CA ARG A 696 7.27 -38.41 26.81
C ARG A 696 5.95 -38.30 27.58
N THR A 697 5.03 -39.24 27.40
CA THR A 697 3.74 -39.24 28.04
C THR A 697 3.87 -39.40 29.55
N LEU A 698 4.69 -40.34 30.01
CA LEU A 698 4.96 -40.52 31.44
C LEU A 698 5.60 -39.28 32.05
N TRP A 699 6.60 -38.69 31.40
CA TRP A 699 7.24 -37.46 31.87
C TRP A 699 6.22 -36.33 32.09
N SER A 700 5.23 -36.19 31.21
CA SER A 700 4.16 -35.21 31.34
C SER A 700 3.22 -35.40 32.53
N LEU A 701 3.21 -36.61 33.11
CA LEU A 701 2.41 -36.97 34.27
C LEU A 701 3.20 -36.95 35.59
N VAL A 702 4.52 -37.11 35.54
CA VAL A 702 5.41 -37.11 36.71
C VAL A 702 6.18 -35.82 36.91
N ALA A 703 6.30 -34.97 35.88
CA ALA A 703 7.09 -33.72 35.89
C ALA A 703 6.38 -32.56 35.21
N PHE A 704 5.07 -32.41 35.38
CA PHE A 704 4.32 -31.32 34.76
C PHE A 704 4.64 -29.97 35.41
N PRO A 705 5.21 -28.99 34.67
CA PRO A 705 5.82 -27.78 35.27
C PRO A 705 4.86 -26.92 36.08
N LYS A 706 3.55 -26.99 35.83
CA LYS A 706 2.54 -26.18 36.50
C LYS A 706 1.94 -26.78 37.75
N LEU A 707 2.31 -28.02 38.06
CA LEU A 707 1.81 -28.74 39.24
C LEU A 707 2.87 -28.85 40.32
N LYS A 708 2.53 -28.47 41.54
CA LYS A 708 3.37 -28.68 42.73
C LYS A 708 3.39 -30.14 43.18
N ARG A 709 2.26 -30.84 43.06
CA ARG A 709 2.12 -32.27 43.29
C ARG A 709 1.74 -32.93 41.95
N GLN A 710 2.49 -33.92 41.54
CA GLN A 710 2.30 -34.60 40.28
C GLN A 710 1.22 -35.68 40.37
N VAL A 711 0.60 -36.05 39.23
CA VAL A 711 -0.46 -37.08 39.13
C VAL A 711 0.11 -38.46 39.39
N LEU A 712 1.31 -38.73 38.85
CA LEU A 712 2.04 -39.97 39.06
C LEU A 712 3.34 -39.70 39.81
N SER A 713 3.77 -40.69 40.59
CA SER A 713 5.10 -40.77 41.18
C SER A 713 5.86 -41.93 40.59
N TYR A 714 7.20 -41.92 40.67
CA TYR A 714 8.02 -42.98 40.09
C TYR A 714 9.29 -43.22 40.90
N ASP A 715 9.87 -44.39 40.74
CA ASP A 715 11.07 -44.83 41.46
C ASP A 715 11.87 -45.77 40.54
N PRO A 716 13.21 -45.57 40.36
CA PRO A 716 14.05 -44.49 40.90
C PRO A 716 13.79 -43.14 40.20
N VAL A 717 14.05 -42.05 40.92
CA VAL A 717 13.93 -40.70 40.38
C VAL A 717 15.04 -40.41 39.41
N VAL A 718 14.70 -39.99 38.18
CA VAL A 718 15.66 -39.65 37.11
C VAL A 718 15.50 -38.21 36.68
N GLY A 719 16.55 -37.65 36.06
CA GLY A 719 16.56 -36.25 35.63
C GLY A 719 15.92 -35.96 34.25
N SER A 720 15.69 -37.01 33.43
CA SER A 720 15.22 -36.90 32.05
C SER A 720 14.34 -38.07 31.68
N PRO A 721 13.36 -37.88 30.79
CA PRO A 721 12.53 -38.97 30.26
C PRO A 721 13.34 -40.06 29.54
N LYS A 722 14.53 -39.74 29.05
CA LYS A 722 15.41 -40.70 28.37
C LYS A 722 16.01 -41.72 29.35
N ASP A 723 16.07 -41.38 30.60
CA ASP A 723 16.74 -42.17 31.66
C ASP A 723 15.81 -43.19 32.34
N PHE A 724 14.53 -43.29 31.96
CA PHE A 724 13.63 -44.33 32.43
C PHE A 724 14.14 -45.71 32.01
N ALA A 725 14.45 -46.56 32.96
CA ALA A 725 14.78 -47.95 32.73
C ALA A 725 13.49 -48.81 32.59
N GLU A 726 13.61 -50.02 31.99
CA GLU A 726 12.50 -50.96 31.87
C GLU A 726 11.86 -51.32 33.23
N GLY A 727 12.70 -51.39 34.26
CA GLY A 727 12.30 -51.67 35.65
C GLY A 727 11.82 -50.45 36.44
N THR A 728 11.79 -49.23 35.88
CA THR A 728 11.31 -48.05 36.59
C THR A 728 9.84 -48.23 36.92
N LEU A 729 9.49 -48.08 38.21
CA LEU A 729 8.14 -48.29 38.73
C LEU A 729 7.39 -46.96 38.81
N PHE A 730 6.18 -46.97 38.26
CA PHE A 730 5.24 -45.83 38.30
C PHE A 730 4.03 -46.20 39.17
N TYR A 731 3.51 -45.23 39.87
CA TYR A 731 2.33 -45.42 40.74
C TYR A 731 1.55 -44.10 40.87
N VAL A 732 0.25 -44.22 41.14
CA VAL A 732 -0.65 -43.09 41.33
C VAL A 732 -0.28 -42.37 42.62
N ASN A 733 -0.08 -41.06 42.52
CA ASN A 733 0.16 -40.24 43.69
C ASN A 733 -1.14 -40.02 44.50
N GLN A 734 -1.27 -40.72 45.62
CA GLN A 734 -2.47 -40.60 46.47
C GLN A 734 -2.56 -39.26 47.19
N GLU A 735 -1.47 -38.52 47.30
CA GLU A 735 -1.43 -37.15 47.85
C GLU A 735 -1.62 -36.06 46.77
N PHE A 736 -1.88 -36.45 45.52
CA PHE A 736 -2.12 -35.50 44.46
C PHE A 736 -3.22 -34.53 44.83
N SER A 737 -2.98 -33.26 44.68
CA SER A 737 -3.94 -32.20 44.97
C SER A 737 -3.64 -30.92 44.23
N LEU A 738 -4.69 -30.21 43.87
CA LEU A 738 -4.57 -28.87 43.35
C LEU A 738 -4.31 -27.88 44.48
N ILE A 739 -3.17 -27.19 44.43
CA ILE A 739 -2.81 -26.17 45.41
C ILE A 739 -3.08 -24.81 44.78
N LYS A 740 -4.02 -24.03 45.32
CA LYS A 740 -4.35 -22.68 44.89
C LYS A 740 -4.24 -21.74 46.09
N ASN A 741 -3.48 -20.67 45.99
CA ASN A 741 -3.22 -19.73 47.07
C ASN A 741 -2.76 -20.44 48.38
N SER A 742 -1.82 -21.39 48.25
CA SER A 742 -1.28 -22.22 49.32
C SER A 742 -2.30 -23.11 50.03
N LYS A 743 -3.55 -23.21 49.53
CA LYS A 743 -4.60 -24.08 50.06
C LYS A 743 -4.84 -25.27 49.14
N VAL A 744 -4.97 -26.44 49.73
CA VAL A 744 -5.36 -27.68 49.03
C VAL A 744 -6.83 -27.62 48.67
N GLN A 745 -7.09 -27.79 47.36
CA GLN A 745 -8.47 -27.87 46.83
C GLN A 745 -8.89 -29.33 46.68
N LYS A 746 -10.03 -29.70 47.21
CA LYS A 746 -10.57 -31.08 47.12
C LYS A 746 -11.24 -31.37 45.78
N ARG A 747 -11.52 -30.35 44.98
CA ARG A 747 -12.10 -30.47 43.63
C ARG A 747 -11.46 -29.45 42.70
N GLY A 748 -11.35 -29.78 41.42
CA GLY A 748 -10.86 -28.82 40.42
C GLY A 748 -10.71 -29.49 39.07
N LYS A 749 -10.55 -28.61 38.06
CA LYS A 749 -10.26 -29.00 36.68
C LYS A 749 -8.84 -28.62 36.34
N ILE A 750 -8.10 -29.56 35.77
CA ILE A 750 -6.67 -29.42 35.44
C ILE A 750 -6.46 -29.81 33.99
N ASN A 751 -5.77 -28.95 33.24
CA ASN A 751 -5.40 -29.28 31.87
C ASN A 751 -3.94 -29.78 31.85
N LEU A 752 -3.77 -31.08 31.58
CA LEU A 752 -2.48 -31.77 31.44
C LEU A 752 -2.03 -31.87 29.98
N ILE A 753 -2.88 -31.48 28.99
CA ILE A 753 -2.56 -31.52 27.59
C ILE A 753 -1.39 -30.58 27.29
N GLY A 754 -1.39 -29.39 27.89
CA GLY A 754 -0.30 -28.40 27.79
C GLY A 754 0.16 -28.11 26.38
N ARG A 755 1.46 -27.95 26.20
CA ARG A 755 2.12 -27.80 24.90
C ARG A 755 2.50 -29.15 24.25
N LEU A 756 2.29 -30.25 24.94
CA LEU A 756 2.84 -31.58 24.60
C LEU A 756 2.38 -32.15 23.26
N GLN A 757 1.13 -31.90 22.87
CA GLN A 757 0.59 -32.55 21.67
C GLN A 757 1.03 -31.93 20.35
N LEU A 758 1.47 -30.67 20.33
CA LEU A 758 1.61 -29.91 19.09
C LEU A 758 2.96 -29.24 18.89
N THR A 759 3.91 -29.40 19.82
CA THR A 759 5.21 -28.74 19.75
C THR A 759 6.34 -29.60 20.29
N THR A 760 6.59 -30.74 19.70
CA THR A 760 7.88 -31.42 19.89
C THR A 760 8.92 -30.75 19.01
N GLU A 761 10.20 -30.77 19.43
CA GLU A 761 11.31 -30.33 18.55
C GLU A 761 11.27 -31.04 17.21
N ARG A 762 10.95 -32.32 17.21
CA ARG A 762 10.75 -33.13 15.99
C ARG A 762 9.60 -32.60 15.11
N MET A 763 8.47 -32.22 15.69
CA MET A 763 7.37 -31.62 14.89
C MET A 763 7.73 -30.24 14.33
N ARG A 764 8.53 -29.45 15.05
CA ARG A 764 9.05 -28.20 14.52
C ARG A 764 10.00 -28.43 13.36
N GLU A 765 10.88 -29.43 13.48
CA GLU A 765 11.78 -29.85 12.40
C GLU A 765 10.99 -30.32 11.19
N GLU A 766 9.97 -31.16 11.36
CA GLU A 766 9.08 -31.62 10.29
C GLU A 766 8.26 -30.48 9.67
N GLU A 767 7.81 -29.51 10.48
CA GLU A 767 7.16 -28.32 9.97
C GLU A 767 8.10 -27.46 9.15
N ASN A 768 9.31 -27.26 9.61
CA ASN A 768 10.33 -26.50 8.87
C ASN A 768 10.77 -27.24 7.59
N GLU A 769 10.94 -28.57 7.63
CA GLU A 769 11.14 -29.38 6.43
C GLU A 769 9.97 -29.25 5.46
N GLY A 770 8.74 -29.25 5.98
CA GLY A 770 7.53 -29.06 5.19
C GLY A 770 7.45 -27.69 4.48
N ILE A 771 8.00 -26.62 5.07
CA ILE A 771 8.13 -25.31 4.43
C ILE A 771 9.10 -25.42 3.24
N VAL A 772 10.26 -26.01 3.44
CA VAL A 772 11.27 -26.17 2.38
C VAL A 772 10.73 -27.01 1.22
N GLN A 773 10.07 -28.13 1.51
CA GLN A 773 9.47 -29.00 0.49
C GLN A 773 8.36 -28.27 -0.30
N LEU A 774 7.52 -27.52 0.37
CA LEU A 774 6.50 -26.70 -0.28
C LEU A 774 7.12 -25.68 -1.23
N ARG A 775 8.18 -24.99 -0.79
CA ARG A 775 8.91 -24.01 -1.63
C ARG A 775 9.51 -24.66 -2.87
N ILE A 776 10.10 -25.84 -2.74
CA ILE A 776 10.63 -26.63 -3.86
C ILE A 776 9.52 -26.91 -4.88
N LEU A 777 8.41 -27.51 -4.43
CA LEU A 777 7.28 -27.84 -5.29
C LEU A 777 6.70 -26.61 -5.99
N ARG A 778 6.47 -25.51 -5.26
CA ARG A 778 5.94 -24.28 -5.83
C ARG A 778 6.91 -23.63 -6.83
N THR A 779 8.20 -23.71 -6.59
CA THR A 779 9.21 -23.24 -7.53
C THR A 779 9.19 -24.07 -8.83
N GLN A 780 9.13 -25.40 -8.73
CA GLN A 780 9.01 -26.29 -9.89
C GLN A 780 7.73 -26.03 -10.68
N GLU A 781 6.57 -25.95 -10.00
CA GLU A 781 5.28 -25.66 -10.63
C GLU A 781 5.32 -24.32 -11.39
N ALA A 782 5.85 -23.28 -10.78
CA ALA A 782 5.95 -21.95 -11.40
C ALA A 782 6.90 -21.94 -12.60
N ILE A 783 8.06 -22.60 -12.53
CA ILE A 783 8.97 -22.74 -13.66
C ILE A 783 8.27 -23.46 -14.81
N ILE A 784 7.60 -24.59 -14.55
CA ILE A 784 6.87 -25.35 -15.58
C ILE A 784 5.76 -24.50 -16.19
N GLN A 785 5.03 -23.73 -15.39
CA GLN A 785 3.97 -22.84 -15.87
C GLN A 785 4.51 -21.77 -16.82
N ILE A 786 5.61 -21.11 -16.45
CA ILE A 786 6.28 -20.09 -17.29
C ILE A 786 6.76 -20.74 -18.59
N MET A 787 7.43 -21.90 -18.49
CA MET A 787 7.98 -22.61 -19.63
C MET A 787 6.88 -23.09 -20.60
N LYS A 788 5.73 -23.54 -20.10
CA LYS A 788 4.56 -23.89 -20.93
C LYS A 788 4.02 -22.71 -21.71
N MET A 789 4.00 -21.52 -21.09
CA MET A 789 3.50 -20.30 -21.73
C MET A 789 4.49 -19.74 -22.76
N ARG A 790 5.77 -19.66 -22.39
CA ARG A 790 6.81 -19.00 -23.20
C ARG A 790 7.46 -19.90 -24.24
N LYS A 791 7.45 -21.22 -24.02
CA LYS A 791 8.15 -22.24 -24.81
C LYS A 791 9.66 -22.11 -24.85
N ARG A 792 10.18 -20.89 -25.00
CA ARG A 792 11.60 -20.55 -24.99
C ARG A 792 11.79 -19.26 -24.20
N ILE A 793 12.72 -19.22 -23.25
CA ILE A 793 12.95 -18.06 -22.39
C ILE A 793 14.38 -18.01 -21.89
N THR A 794 14.94 -16.81 -21.72
CA THR A 794 16.28 -16.63 -21.15
C THR A 794 16.25 -16.81 -19.62
N ASN A 795 17.39 -17.17 -19.05
CA ASN A 795 17.53 -17.35 -17.59
C ASN A 795 17.13 -16.08 -16.80
N ALA A 796 17.53 -14.91 -17.27
CA ALA A 796 17.20 -13.63 -16.61
C ALA A 796 15.69 -13.35 -16.61
N GLN A 797 15.04 -13.54 -17.76
CA GLN A 797 13.57 -13.37 -17.86
C GLN A 797 12.83 -14.40 -17.02
N LEU A 798 13.27 -15.67 -17.05
CA LEU A 798 12.65 -16.72 -16.23
C LEU A 798 12.74 -16.40 -14.74
N GLN A 799 13.89 -15.95 -14.25
CA GLN A 799 14.04 -15.56 -12.85
C GLN A 799 13.15 -14.38 -12.48
N THR A 800 13.02 -13.39 -13.35
CA THR A 800 12.14 -12.22 -13.11
C THR A 800 10.67 -12.64 -13.03
N GLU A 801 10.17 -13.41 -14.00
CA GLU A 801 8.78 -13.90 -14.00
C GLU A 801 8.51 -14.83 -12.81
N LEU A 802 9.49 -15.67 -12.45
CA LEU A 802 9.37 -16.57 -11.30
C LEU A 802 9.25 -15.82 -9.97
N VAL A 803 10.06 -14.78 -9.77
CA VAL A 803 9.95 -13.91 -8.59
C VAL A 803 8.59 -13.22 -8.54
N GLU A 804 8.08 -12.74 -9.65
CA GLU A 804 6.74 -12.13 -9.72
C GLU A 804 5.62 -13.09 -9.30
N ILE A 805 5.67 -14.34 -9.73
CA ILE A 805 4.66 -15.35 -9.37
C ILE A 805 4.75 -15.72 -7.88
N LEU A 806 5.96 -15.85 -7.35
CA LEU A 806 6.18 -16.37 -5.99
C LEU A 806 6.23 -15.28 -4.90
N LYS A 807 6.41 -13.99 -5.25
CA LYS A 807 6.58 -12.89 -4.29
C LYS A 807 5.47 -12.77 -3.24
N ASN A 808 4.27 -13.22 -3.55
CA ASN A 808 3.14 -13.19 -2.61
C ASN A 808 3.17 -14.32 -1.58
N MET A 809 4.06 -15.31 -1.76
CA MET A 809 4.19 -16.45 -0.87
C MET A 809 5.56 -16.43 -0.16
N PHE A 810 6.63 -16.39 -0.94
CA PHE A 810 8.01 -16.28 -0.45
C PHE A 810 8.92 -15.73 -1.53
N LEU A 811 10.08 -15.21 -1.12
CA LEU A 811 11.11 -14.76 -2.06
C LEU A 811 12.07 -15.94 -2.37
N PRO A 812 12.05 -16.49 -3.60
CA PRO A 812 12.90 -17.63 -3.92
C PRO A 812 14.38 -17.22 -3.96
N GLN A 813 15.23 -17.97 -3.28
CA GLN A 813 16.68 -17.78 -3.32
C GLN A 813 17.25 -18.20 -4.67
N LYS A 814 18.19 -17.44 -5.22
CA LYS A 814 18.86 -17.74 -6.51
C LYS A 814 19.38 -19.17 -6.59
N LYS A 815 19.90 -19.69 -5.47
CA LYS A 815 20.41 -21.05 -5.37
C LYS A 815 19.30 -22.09 -5.52
N MET A 816 18.17 -21.92 -4.82
CA MET A 816 17.00 -22.78 -4.95
C MET A 816 16.48 -22.79 -6.39
N ILE A 817 16.38 -21.61 -7.03
CA ILE A 817 15.96 -21.52 -8.44
C ILE A 817 16.88 -22.37 -9.31
N LYS A 818 18.20 -22.23 -9.15
CA LYS A 818 19.18 -22.98 -9.93
C LYS A 818 19.07 -24.49 -9.70
N GLU A 819 18.94 -24.94 -8.46
CA GLU A 819 18.78 -26.36 -8.12
C GLU A 819 17.51 -26.95 -8.73
N GLN A 820 16.39 -26.21 -8.68
CA GLN A 820 15.15 -26.70 -9.25
C GLN A 820 15.16 -26.69 -10.78
N MET A 821 15.87 -25.76 -11.40
CA MET A 821 16.08 -25.76 -12.85
C MET A 821 16.91 -26.97 -13.29
N GLU A 822 18.02 -27.28 -12.60
CA GLU A 822 18.83 -28.46 -12.90
C GLU A 822 18.02 -29.77 -12.69
N TRP A 823 17.23 -29.83 -11.62
CA TRP A 823 16.33 -30.97 -11.38
C TRP A 823 15.33 -31.17 -12.55
N LEU A 824 14.73 -30.06 -13.04
CA LEU A 824 13.80 -30.12 -14.17
C LEU A 824 14.47 -30.49 -15.49
N ILE A 825 15.75 -30.18 -15.68
CA ILE A 825 16.54 -30.59 -16.82
C ILE A 825 16.82 -32.10 -16.75
N GLU A 826 17.28 -32.60 -15.60
CA GLU A 826 17.53 -34.03 -15.37
C GLU A 826 16.27 -34.87 -15.60
N HIS A 827 15.10 -34.36 -15.19
CA HIS A 827 13.83 -35.07 -15.40
C HIS A 827 13.16 -34.77 -16.74
N LYS A 828 13.87 -34.08 -17.66
CA LYS A 828 13.45 -33.84 -19.06
C LYS A 828 12.20 -33.02 -19.24
N TYR A 829 11.87 -32.15 -18.27
CA TYR A 829 10.78 -31.16 -18.41
C TYR A 829 11.21 -29.95 -19.23
N ILE A 830 12.49 -29.58 -19.13
CA ILE A 830 13.10 -28.45 -19.84
C ILE A 830 14.48 -28.88 -20.35
N LYS A 831 14.98 -28.21 -21.38
CA LYS A 831 16.37 -28.37 -21.85
C LYS A 831 17.03 -27.01 -22.07
N ARG A 832 18.36 -26.97 -22.03
CA ARG A 832 19.12 -25.80 -22.49
C ARG A 832 19.08 -25.74 -24.00
N ASP A 833 19.08 -24.53 -24.53
CA ASP A 833 19.22 -24.31 -25.97
C ASP A 833 20.65 -24.64 -26.41
N GLU A 834 20.80 -25.34 -27.54
CA GLU A 834 22.11 -25.73 -28.08
C GLU A 834 22.91 -24.52 -28.57
N THR A 835 22.24 -23.46 -28.96
CA THR A 835 22.83 -22.21 -29.47
C THR A 835 23.13 -21.19 -28.38
N ASP A 836 22.39 -21.20 -27.27
CA ASP A 836 22.55 -20.28 -26.14
C ASP A 836 22.26 -20.97 -24.80
N LEU A 837 23.31 -21.33 -24.11
CA LEU A 837 23.25 -22.03 -22.81
C LEU A 837 22.50 -21.27 -21.72
N ASN A 838 22.28 -19.96 -21.90
CA ASN A 838 21.48 -19.12 -21.00
C ASN A 838 19.97 -19.13 -21.32
N THR A 839 19.57 -19.82 -22.37
CA THR A 839 18.18 -19.96 -22.79
C THR A 839 17.67 -21.38 -22.54
N PHE A 840 16.44 -21.49 -22.05
CA PHE A 840 15.77 -22.75 -21.77
C PHE A 840 14.60 -22.96 -22.72
N ILE A 841 14.37 -24.23 -23.07
CA ILE A 841 13.30 -24.68 -23.97
C ILE A 841 12.42 -25.67 -23.22
N TYR A 842 11.11 -25.51 -23.31
CA TYR A 842 10.14 -26.44 -22.74
C TYR A 842 10.12 -27.75 -23.54
N MET A 843 10.20 -28.87 -22.83
CA MET A 843 10.03 -30.19 -23.42
C MET A 843 8.61 -30.68 -23.07
N ALA A 844 7.80 -30.89 -24.10
CA ALA A 844 6.40 -31.32 -23.94
C ALA A 844 6.28 -32.78 -23.50
#